data_df18db0924e34566f8dd3bbf47367991
#
_entry.id   df18db0924e34566f8dd3bbf47367991
#
_cell.length_a   1.000
_cell.length_b   1.000
_cell.length_c   1.000
_cell.angle_alpha   90.00
_cell.angle_beta   90.00
_cell.angle_gamma   90.00
#
_symmetry.space_group_name_H-M   'P 1'
#
loop_
_entity.id
_entity.type
_entity.pdbx_description
1 polymer ?
#
loop_
_entity_poly.entity_id
_entity_poly.type
_entity_poly.pdbx_seq_one_letter_code
_entity_poly.pdbx_strand_id
1 'polypeptide(L)'
;MSMWSFQIGKDVATQYVEGWDWMCPIRDRNTGIWDEVSISISGPVNITDPHLVSTFHDDFKRSYLHCTLQLENKSSWIADCTLKIQVSTELEGNICLVEHLQSYAITVPPQSDIEYTIPSLFFYKPNLWWPNGMGKQSLYNIEISVDVKGFGESDSWSHYFGFRKIESTIDDSTGGRIFKVNGEPIFIRGGNWILSDGLLRLTKKRYMTDIKFHADMNFNMLRCWGGGLAERPDFYHFCDVYGLMVWQEFWITGDVDGRGIPVSNPNGPLDHDLFLLCARDTVKLLRNHASLALWVGGNEQVPPVDINKALKNDLKLHPMFVSYQTSKSEVIYLSEESTDPSKYLDGTRVYVQGSMWDGFANGKGDFTDGPYEIQYPESFFKDSFYKYGFNPEVGSVGVPVAATIRATMPPVGWSIPILKKRIDGYIEEVPNPIWDYHKYIPYSKPGKVHDQIELYGAPKDLDDFCEKAQLVNYVQYRALLEGWTSFMWTKFTGVLIWKTQNPWTGLRGQFYDHLQDQTAGFYGCRCAAQPIHVQLNLVTYFVEVVNTTADELKDMAVEISVWDLDGACPYYKVTEKIVIPPKKVKQIIEMKYPKMKDAKPVYFLLLKLFRLSDNGTISRNFYWLHLPGQDYKSLEQYQQKKIPLKIDSDVSVSGTRHKVRMTVENISKKSVVDSTRSVSAMDLGDASGSHSTRKETTRKGNGSDGLWRKIRSGLGVARPSDNRRTLEVSGTDSGVAFFLHFSVHTSESSTDGEEYNDTRILPVHYSDNYFSLTPGENMAVDISFEAPQGSSPRVVLRGWNHHLDHAVMI
;
A
#
# COMPACT_ATOMS: atom_id res chain seq x y z
N MET A 1 8.53 19.03 -28.40
CA MET A 1 9.16 20.04 -27.50
C MET A 1 10.18 19.28 -26.69
N SER A 2 11.43 19.70 -26.71
CA SER A 2 12.48 19.05 -25.94
C SER A 2 12.17 19.18 -24.45
N MET A 3 12.28 18.10 -23.69
CA MET A 3 12.10 17.97 -22.23
C MET A 3 13.01 18.90 -21.39
N TRP A 4 13.75 19.81 -22.02
CA TRP A 4 14.81 20.60 -21.41
C TRP A 4 14.61 22.11 -21.55
N SER A 5 13.39 22.61 -21.62
CA SER A 5 13.23 24.04 -21.43
C SER A 5 13.17 24.35 -19.93
N PHE A 6 14.33 24.59 -19.34
CA PHE A 6 14.59 25.00 -17.95
C PHE A 6 13.86 26.28 -17.49
N GLN A 7 12.68 26.58 -18.03
CA GLN A 7 11.94 27.80 -17.73
C GLN A 7 10.61 27.55 -17.04
N ILE A 8 10.15 26.32 -17.01
CA ILE A 8 8.90 25.97 -16.35
C ILE A 8 9.23 25.74 -14.89
N GLY A 9 8.60 26.43 -13.98
CA GLY A 9 8.77 26.29 -12.54
C GLY A 9 9.70 27.26 -11.85
N LYS A 10 10.47 28.05 -12.56
CA LYS A 10 11.32 29.09 -11.96
C LYS A 10 10.53 30.15 -11.22
N ASP A 11 9.36 30.49 -11.74
CA ASP A 11 8.52 31.56 -11.24
C ASP A 11 7.42 31.06 -10.30
N VAL A 12 7.39 29.76 -9.99
CA VAL A 12 6.33 29.13 -9.19
C VAL A 12 6.90 28.64 -7.88
N ALA A 13 6.37 29.12 -6.77
CA ALA A 13 6.80 28.71 -5.43
C ALA A 13 6.34 27.30 -5.05
N THR A 14 5.17 26.89 -5.57
CA THR A 14 4.64 25.54 -5.42
C THR A 14 4.48 24.91 -6.79
N GLN A 15 5.13 23.79 -7.04
CA GLN A 15 5.28 23.28 -8.38
C GLN A 15 4.46 22.05 -8.67
N TYR A 16 3.61 22.19 -9.65
CA TYR A 16 2.95 21.07 -10.31
C TYR A 16 3.54 20.78 -11.70
N VAL A 17 4.67 21.33 -12.00
CA VAL A 17 5.21 21.40 -13.37
C VAL A 17 5.93 20.15 -13.81
N GLU A 18 6.57 19.42 -12.90
CA GLU A 18 7.28 18.18 -13.17
C GLU A 18 6.36 16.96 -13.18
N GLY A 19 5.07 17.13 -12.83
CA GLY A 19 4.09 16.05 -12.83
C GLY A 19 3.98 15.28 -14.15
N TRP A 20 4.46 15.86 -15.24
CA TRP A 20 4.42 15.28 -16.58
C TRP A 20 5.66 14.48 -16.99
N ASP A 21 6.68 14.37 -16.15
CA ASP A 21 7.94 13.70 -16.53
C ASP A 21 7.71 12.21 -16.84
N TRP A 22 7.13 11.46 -15.92
CA TRP A 22 6.87 10.03 -16.06
C TRP A 22 5.46 9.70 -16.57
N MET A 23 4.73 10.71 -17.05
CA MET A 23 3.33 10.61 -17.46
C MET A 23 3.14 11.31 -18.79
N CYS A 24 2.04 10.95 -19.49
CA CYS A 24 1.65 11.70 -20.66
C CYS A 24 1.18 13.10 -20.23
N PRO A 25 1.66 14.17 -20.90
CA PRO A 25 1.25 15.51 -20.56
C PRO A 25 -0.22 15.75 -20.92
N ILE A 26 -0.96 16.48 -20.08
CA ILE A 26 -2.23 17.06 -20.48
C ILE A 26 -1.93 18.30 -21.33
N ARG A 27 -2.55 18.35 -22.52
CA ARG A 27 -2.36 19.45 -23.44
C ARG A 27 -2.99 20.73 -22.92
N ASP A 28 -2.51 21.86 -23.47
CA ASP A 28 -3.14 23.19 -23.41
C ASP A 28 -3.06 23.91 -22.05
N ARG A 29 -2.08 23.57 -21.19
CA ARG A 29 -1.78 24.30 -19.94
C ARG A 29 -3.03 24.76 -19.21
N ASN A 30 -3.73 23.82 -18.58
CA ASN A 30 -4.89 24.14 -17.78
C ASN A 30 -4.52 25.08 -16.64
N THR A 31 -5.25 26.19 -16.53
CA THR A 31 -5.15 27.16 -15.45
C THR A 31 -6.52 27.39 -14.85
N GLY A 32 -6.58 27.63 -13.56
CA GLY A 32 -7.84 27.92 -12.89
C GLY A 32 -7.81 27.58 -11.42
N ILE A 33 -8.94 27.76 -10.78
CA ILE A 33 -9.15 27.36 -9.39
C ILE A 33 -9.38 25.85 -9.39
N TRP A 34 -8.47 25.11 -8.78
CA TRP A 34 -8.49 23.63 -8.72
C TRP A 34 -8.89 23.07 -7.35
N ASP A 35 -8.81 23.90 -6.30
CA ASP A 35 -9.22 23.53 -4.96
C ASP A 35 -10.55 24.22 -4.58
N GLU A 36 -11.13 23.88 -3.44
CA GLU A 36 -12.40 24.39 -2.99
C GLU A 36 -12.35 25.91 -2.74
N VAL A 37 -13.42 26.59 -3.09
CA VAL A 37 -13.65 27.98 -2.68
C VAL A 37 -14.68 27.96 -1.57
N SER A 38 -14.31 28.44 -0.40
CA SER A 38 -15.17 28.51 0.77
C SER A 38 -15.33 29.92 1.31
N ILE A 39 -16.44 30.19 1.98
CA ILE A 39 -16.67 31.38 2.77
C ILE A 39 -16.88 30.92 4.21
N SER A 40 -16.01 31.40 5.12
CA SER A 40 -16.19 31.20 6.55
C SER A 40 -16.79 32.44 7.18
N ILE A 41 -17.73 32.25 8.10
CA ILE A 41 -18.34 33.32 8.88
C ILE A 41 -18.05 33.02 10.35
N SER A 42 -17.42 33.96 11.03
CA SER A 42 -17.10 33.87 12.45
C SER A 42 -17.59 35.12 13.18
N GLY A 43 -17.56 35.03 14.51
CA GLY A 43 -17.76 36.18 15.37
C GLY A 43 -16.51 37.08 15.46
N PRO A 44 -16.44 37.96 16.49
CA PRO A 44 -15.37 38.93 16.62
C PRO A 44 -13.97 38.34 16.90
N VAL A 45 -13.89 37.09 17.39
CA VAL A 45 -12.62 36.42 17.69
C VAL A 45 -12.53 35.09 16.95
N ASN A 46 -11.46 34.90 16.17
CA ASN A 46 -11.19 33.71 15.39
C ASN A 46 -10.09 32.88 16.02
N ILE A 47 -10.13 31.57 15.77
CA ILE A 47 -9.09 30.59 16.09
C ILE A 47 -8.27 30.33 14.84
N THR A 48 -6.94 30.54 14.90
CA THR A 48 -6.04 30.24 13.80
C THR A 48 -4.84 29.43 14.26
N ASP A 49 -4.26 28.66 13.35
CA ASP A 49 -3.02 27.88 13.51
C ASP A 49 -2.95 26.92 14.74
N PRO A 50 -4.00 26.19 15.14
CA PRO A 50 -3.87 25.23 16.25
C PRO A 50 -2.75 24.23 15.97
N HIS A 51 -1.88 24.00 16.94
CA HIS A 51 -0.80 23.03 16.88
C HIS A 51 -0.88 22.03 18.03
N LEU A 52 -1.05 20.78 17.72
CA LEU A 52 -1.21 19.67 18.66
C LEU A 52 0.06 18.82 18.68
N VAL A 53 0.63 18.62 19.86
CA VAL A 53 1.81 17.78 20.07
C VAL A 53 1.58 16.84 21.23
N SER A 54 1.85 15.53 21.05
CA SER A 54 1.85 14.57 22.14
C SER A 54 3.26 14.28 22.64
N THR A 55 3.46 14.25 23.97
CA THR A 55 4.69 13.78 24.61
C THR A 55 4.43 12.58 25.49
N PHE A 56 5.44 11.73 25.67
CA PHE A 56 5.30 10.43 26.30
C PHE A 56 6.35 10.20 27.37
N HIS A 57 5.93 9.54 28.48
CA HIS A 57 6.78 9.12 29.58
C HIS A 57 6.41 7.67 29.98
N ASP A 58 7.32 7.00 30.70
CA ASP A 58 7.12 5.67 31.29
C ASP A 58 6.59 4.63 30.28
N ASP A 59 7.27 4.44 29.17
CA ASP A 59 6.88 3.50 28.11
C ASP A 59 5.43 3.73 27.62
N PHE A 60 5.11 4.98 27.29
CA PHE A 60 3.80 5.42 26.78
C PHE A 60 2.63 5.32 27.79
N LYS A 61 2.89 5.11 29.08
CA LYS A 61 1.83 5.04 30.10
C LYS A 61 1.32 6.42 30.50
N ARG A 62 2.20 7.41 30.57
CA ARG A 62 1.83 8.81 30.84
C ARG A 62 2.08 9.63 29.59
N SER A 63 1.04 10.30 29.12
CA SER A 63 1.10 11.12 27.92
C SER A 63 0.49 12.48 28.19
N TYR A 64 1.01 13.49 27.51
CA TYR A 64 0.49 14.86 27.58
C TYR A 64 0.19 15.33 26.16
N LEU A 65 -0.97 15.95 26.00
CA LEU A 65 -1.33 16.69 24.81
C LEU A 65 -1.07 18.17 25.06
N HIS A 66 -0.19 18.74 24.26
CA HIS A 66 0.14 20.17 24.23
C HIS A 66 -0.60 20.81 23.06
N CYS A 67 -1.09 22.02 23.24
CA CYS A 67 -1.78 22.78 22.22
C CYS A 67 -1.46 24.26 22.32
N THR A 68 -0.96 24.86 21.26
CA THR A 68 -0.81 26.31 21.10
C THR A 68 -1.61 26.76 19.88
N LEU A 69 -2.28 27.89 19.98
CA LEU A 69 -3.11 28.46 18.89
C LEU A 69 -3.02 29.99 18.92
N GLN A 70 -3.47 30.62 17.84
CA GLN A 70 -3.64 32.06 17.78
C GLN A 70 -5.12 32.42 17.95
N LEU A 71 -5.39 33.47 18.72
CA LEU A 71 -6.71 34.10 18.83
C LEU A 71 -6.64 35.49 18.23
N GLU A 72 -7.38 35.72 17.16
CA GLU A 72 -7.39 36.97 16.43
C GLU A 72 -8.68 37.74 16.68
N ASN A 73 -8.61 38.93 17.35
CA ASN A 73 -9.75 39.78 17.58
C ASN A 73 -9.87 40.85 16.48
N LYS A 74 -10.83 40.68 15.59
CA LYS A 74 -11.14 41.63 14.49
C LYS A 74 -11.97 42.83 14.94
N SER A 75 -12.50 42.83 16.17
CA SER A 75 -13.34 43.91 16.67
C SER A 75 -12.52 45.13 17.15
N SER A 76 -13.20 46.26 17.31
CA SER A 76 -12.59 47.49 17.87
C SER A 76 -12.66 47.60 19.40
N TRP A 77 -13.06 46.52 20.09
CA TRP A 77 -13.22 46.44 21.56
C TRP A 77 -12.52 45.25 22.16
N ILE A 78 -12.24 45.30 23.46
CA ILE A 78 -11.62 44.22 24.21
C ILE A 78 -12.60 43.05 24.32
N ALA A 79 -12.23 41.89 23.84
CA ALA A 79 -13.07 40.67 23.87
C ALA A 79 -12.75 39.82 25.13
N ASP A 80 -13.74 39.72 26.04
CA ASP A 80 -13.71 38.70 27.13
C ASP A 80 -14.20 37.39 26.56
N CYS A 81 -13.32 36.37 26.48
CA CYS A 81 -13.57 35.08 25.87
C CYS A 81 -13.54 33.94 26.85
N THR A 82 -14.27 32.88 26.51
CA THR A 82 -14.12 31.55 27.11
C THR A 82 -13.65 30.60 26.00
N LEU A 83 -12.40 30.14 26.07
CA LEU A 83 -11.85 29.11 25.20
C LEU A 83 -12.16 27.75 25.78
N LYS A 84 -12.77 26.85 25.00
CA LYS A 84 -13.10 25.48 25.41
C LYS A 84 -12.29 24.52 24.58
N ILE A 85 -11.80 23.44 25.20
CA ILE A 85 -11.21 22.31 24.51
C ILE A 85 -11.92 21.03 24.95
N GLN A 86 -12.36 20.24 23.99
CA GLN A 86 -12.93 18.91 24.20
C GLN A 86 -12.09 17.87 23.45
N VAL A 87 -11.74 16.79 24.14
CA VAL A 87 -11.07 15.63 23.52
C VAL A 87 -11.96 14.42 23.72
N SER A 88 -12.31 13.76 22.63
CA SER A 88 -13.18 12.59 22.63
C SER A 88 -12.63 11.48 21.75
N THR A 89 -13.00 10.24 22.07
CA THR A 89 -12.69 9.04 21.28
C THR A 89 -13.97 8.30 20.92
N GLU A 90 -13.99 7.71 19.72
CA GLU A 90 -15.09 6.88 19.28
C GLU A 90 -14.88 5.45 19.75
N LEU A 91 -15.84 4.90 20.48
CA LEU A 91 -15.91 3.50 20.90
C LEU A 91 -16.73 2.67 19.89
N GLU A 92 -16.64 1.35 19.97
CA GLU A 92 -17.49 0.44 19.19
C GLU A 92 -18.98 0.77 19.38
N GLY A 93 -19.71 0.87 18.26
CA GLY A 93 -21.14 1.20 18.27
C GLY A 93 -21.47 2.68 18.16
N ASN A 94 -20.52 3.53 17.70
CA ASN A 94 -20.67 4.98 17.52
C ASN A 94 -20.92 5.71 18.86
N ILE A 95 -20.39 5.20 19.95
CA ILE A 95 -20.44 5.85 21.26
C ILE A 95 -19.23 6.79 21.36
N CYS A 96 -19.47 8.09 21.50
CA CYS A 96 -18.43 9.08 21.74
C CYS A 96 -18.14 9.18 23.24
N LEU A 97 -16.90 8.89 23.65
CA LEU A 97 -16.43 9.06 25.03
C LEU A 97 -15.65 10.37 25.12
N VAL A 98 -16.14 11.32 25.91
CA VAL A 98 -15.41 12.56 26.23
C VAL A 98 -14.38 12.26 27.33
N GLU A 99 -13.09 12.37 27.01
CA GLU A 99 -11.98 12.15 27.94
C GLU A 99 -11.57 13.43 28.65
N HIS A 100 -11.63 14.57 27.96
CA HIS A 100 -11.35 15.89 28.53
C HIS A 100 -12.38 16.92 28.05
N LEU A 101 -12.77 17.80 28.96
CA LEU A 101 -13.54 19.01 28.69
C LEU A 101 -13.03 20.11 29.64
N GLN A 102 -12.34 21.10 29.09
CA GLN A 102 -11.74 22.19 29.85
C GLN A 102 -12.19 23.53 29.25
N SER A 103 -12.21 24.56 30.11
CA SER A 103 -12.57 25.93 29.74
C SER A 103 -11.63 26.94 30.39
N TYR A 104 -11.21 27.93 29.62
CA TYR A 104 -10.24 28.95 30.04
C TYR A 104 -10.79 30.35 29.75
N ALA A 105 -10.73 31.25 30.76
CA ALA A 105 -11.07 32.64 30.55
C ALA A 105 -9.87 33.40 29.98
N ILE A 106 -10.07 34.11 28.87
CA ILE A 106 -9.03 34.81 28.13
C ILE A 106 -9.56 36.18 27.72
N THR A 107 -8.71 37.20 27.77
CA THR A 107 -9.05 38.53 27.22
C THR A 107 -8.17 38.81 26.03
N VAL A 108 -8.79 39.15 24.89
CA VAL A 108 -8.09 39.46 23.63
C VAL A 108 -8.25 40.95 23.34
N PRO A 109 -7.12 41.74 23.24
CA PRO A 109 -7.17 43.15 22.90
C PRO A 109 -7.83 43.41 21.55
N PRO A 110 -8.32 44.63 21.28
CA PRO A 110 -8.95 44.98 20.01
C PRO A 110 -7.93 44.94 18.85
N GLN A 111 -8.36 44.50 17.70
CA GLN A 111 -7.57 44.47 16.45
C GLN A 111 -6.15 43.91 16.68
N SER A 112 -6.07 42.79 17.38
CA SER A 112 -4.83 42.14 17.74
C SER A 112 -4.92 40.63 17.66
N ASP A 113 -3.76 39.99 17.54
CA ASP A 113 -3.56 38.56 17.62
C ASP A 113 -2.79 38.24 18.89
N ILE A 114 -3.21 37.20 19.61
CA ILE A 114 -2.47 36.66 20.74
C ILE A 114 -2.19 35.20 20.57
N GLU A 115 -0.97 34.77 20.86
CA GLU A 115 -0.65 33.34 21.01
C GLU A 115 -1.13 32.87 22.38
N TYR A 116 -1.90 31.80 22.40
CA TYR A 116 -2.35 31.15 23.63
C TYR A 116 -1.94 29.68 23.68
N THR A 117 -1.25 29.30 24.75
CA THR A 117 -0.89 27.91 25.03
C THR A 117 -1.88 27.34 26.04
N ILE A 118 -2.65 26.34 25.62
CA ILE A 118 -3.57 25.62 26.51
C ILE A 118 -2.75 24.79 27.49
N PRO A 119 -3.09 24.82 28.82
CA PRO A 119 -2.44 23.96 29.80
C PRO A 119 -2.49 22.48 29.36
N SER A 120 -1.35 21.80 29.42
CA SER A 120 -1.18 20.44 28.87
C SER A 120 -2.18 19.46 29.49
N LEU A 121 -2.88 18.70 28.65
CA LEU A 121 -3.86 17.70 29.06
C LEU A 121 -3.16 16.36 29.32
N PHE A 122 -3.41 15.76 30.48
CA PHE A 122 -2.81 14.50 30.90
C PHE A 122 -3.67 13.31 30.50
N PHE A 123 -3.05 12.28 29.87
CA PHE A 123 -3.68 11.01 29.54
C PHE A 123 -2.92 9.85 30.17
N TYR A 124 -3.65 8.92 30.77
CA TYR A 124 -3.10 7.68 31.28
C TYR A 124 -3.39 6.52 30.34
N LYS A 125 -2.34 5.96 29.72
CA LYS A 125 -2.41 4.88 28.72
C LYS A 125 -3.38 5.19 27.57
N PRO A 126 -3.17 6.29 26.81
CA PRO A 126 -4.02 6.56 25.67
C PRO A 126 -3.92 5.44 24.63
N ASN A 127 -4.95 5.28 23.81
CA ASN A 127 -4.89 4.42 22.64
C ASN A 127 -3.92 5.03 21.62
N LEU A 128 -2.82 4.33 21.34
CA LEU A 128 -1.80 4.82 20.42
C LEU A 128 -2.23 4.59 18.97
N TRP A 129 -1.85 5.53 18.10
CA TRP A 129 -1.93 5.35 16.66
C TRP A 129 -0.74 4.52 16.15
N TRP A 130 -1.01 3.59 15.25
CA TRP A 130 0.00 2.73 14.64
C TRP A 130 -0.10 2.73 13.12
N PRO A 131 1.03 2.57 12.40
CA PRO A 131 1.01 2.33 10.96
C PRO A 131 0.31 1.03 10.58
N ASN A 132 -0.14 0.95 9.33
CA ASN A 132 -0.71 -0.26 8.76
C ASN A 132 0.19 -1.49 8.96
N GLY A 133 -0.39 -2.58 9.48
CA GLY A 133 0.32 -3.83 9.79
C GLY A 133 1.03 -3.87 11.15
N MET A 134 1.00 -2.78 11.95
CA MET A 134 1.61 -2.75 13.29
C MET A 134 0.60 -2.67 14.44
N GLY A 135 -0.61 -2.20 14.20
CA GLY A 135 -1.65 -2.03 15.22
C GLY A 135 -2.83 -1.22 14.73
N LYS A 136 -3.65 -0.75 15.68
CA LYS A 136 -4.87 0.00 15.39
C LYS A 136 -4.53 1.48 15.10
N GLN A 137 -5.23 2.10 14.16
CA GLN A 137 -5.17 3.53 13.85
C GLN A 137 -6.12 4.31 14.77
N SER A 138 -5.76 4.40 16.05
CA SER A 138 -6.61 5.07 17.05
C SER A 138 -6.51 6.59 16.88
N LEU A 139 -7.64 7.25 16.63
CA LEU A 139 -7.76 8.69 16.47
C LEU A 139 -8.70 9.25 17.53
N TYR A 140 -8.38 10.44 18.02
CA TYR A 140 -9.17 11.25 18.96
C TYR A 140 -9.73 12.44 18.20
N ASN A 141 -10.99 12.77 18.41
CA ASN A 141 -11.56 14.03 17.93
C ASN A 141 -11.27 15.14 18.95
N ILE A 142 -10.63 16.20 18.49
CA ILE A 142 -10.29 17.38 19.29
C ILE A 142 -11.10 18.55 18.74
N GLU A 143 -11.92 19.16 19.60
CA GLU A 143 -12.72 20.32 19.30
C GLU A 143 -12.28 21.48 20.18
N ILE A 144 -12.01 22.63 19.56
CA ILE A 144 -11.66 23.88 20.24
C ILE A 144 -12.68 24.92 19.81
N SER A 145 -13.33 25.60 20.78
CA SER A 145 -14.27 26.69 20.48
C SER A 145 -13.99 27.89 21.35
N VAL A 146 -14.32 29.08 20.87
CA VAL A 146 -14.19 30.34 21.58
C VAL A 146 -15.57 31.03 21.66
N ASP A 147 -16.05 31.19 22.90
CA ASP A 147 -17.25 31.99 23.19
C ASP A 147 -16.81 33.40 23.59
N VAL A 148 -17.46 34.41 23.02
CA VAL A 148 -17.23 35.83 23.35
C VAL A 148 -18.39 36.32 24.16
N LYS A 149 -18.11 36.93 25.31
CA LYS A 149 -19.11 37.48 26.24
C LYS A 149 -20.02 38.49 25.54
N GLY A 150 -21.34 38.18 25.57
CA GLY A 150 -22.37 39.02 24.93
C GLY A 150 -22.59 38.71 23.42
N PHE A 151 -21.79 37.84 22.86
CA PHE A 151 -21.93 37.38 21.46
C PHE A 151 -22.34 35.91 21.38
N GLY A 152 -21.78 35.06 22.20
CA GLY A 152 -21.88 33.58 22.14
C GLY A 152 -20.69 32.98 21.44
N GLU A 153 -20.88 31.81 20.81
CA GLU A 153 -19.82 31.12 20.06
C GLU A 153 -19.35 32.01 18.89
N SER A 154 -18.07 32.32 18.91
CA SER A 154 -17.43 33.19 17.92
C SER A 154 -16.77 32.39 16.80
N ASP A 155 -16.10 31.31 17.17
CA ASP A 155 -15.45 30.41 16.21
C ASP A 155 -15.22 29.04 16.82
N SER A 156 -15.05 28.00 15.96
CA SER A 156 -14.73 26.65 16.36
C SER A 156 -13.82 25.96 15.35
N TRP A 157 -12.97 25.07 15.85
CA TRP A 157 -12.04 24.26 15.07
C TRP A 157 -12.08 22.83 15.55
N SER A 158 -12.01 21.86 14.63
CA SER A 158 -11.93 20.43 14.97
C SER A 158 -10.93 19.68 14.13
N HIS A 159 -10.29 18.65 14.72
CA HIS A 159 -9.32 17.83 14.05
C HIS A 159 -9.24 16.42 14.66
N TYR A 160 -8.97 15.42 13.83
CA TYR A 160 -8.66 14.06 14.30
C TYR A 160 -7.16 13.94 14.55
N PHE A 161 -6.79 13.60 15.78
CA PHE A 161 -5.41 13.52 16.25
C PHE A 161 -5.06 12.11 16.74
N GLY A 162 -3.85 11.63 16.44
CA GLY A 162 -3.34 10.34 16.92
C GLY A 162 -2.18 10.47 17.90
N PHE A 163 -2.28 9.85 19.06
CA PHE A 163 -1.16 9.76 20.00
C PHE A 163 -0.10 8.81 19.45
N ARG A 164 1.06 9.34 19.06
CA ARG A 164 2.18 8.56 18.54
C ARG A 164 3.50 9.30 18.68
N LYS A 165 4.60 8.56 18.74
CA LYS A 165 5.98 9.06 18.61
C LYS A 165 6.60 8.44 17.37
N ILE A 166 7.07 9.26 16.43
CA ILE A 166 7.85 8.82 15.27
C ILE A 166 9.28 9.28 15.46
N GLU A 167 10.21 8.35 15.37
CA GLU A 167 11.65 8.57 15.42
C GLU A 167 12.28 8.10 14.14
N SER A 168 13.30 8.80 13.63
CA SER A 168 14.01 8.43 12.42
C SER A 168 15.51 8.69 12.58
N THR A 169 16.29 7.65 12.37
CA THR A 169 17.75 7.67 12.48
C THR A 169 18.40 6.90 11.32
N ILE A 170 19.69 7.09 11.10
CA ILE A 170 20.46 6.28 10.16
C ILE A 170 20.99 5.06 10.92
N ASP A 171 20.81 3.87 10.36
CA ASP A 171 21.34 2.63 10.92
C ASP A 171 22.80 2.44 10.54
N ASP A 172 23.66 2.32 11.53
CA ASP A 172 25.12 2.22 11.31
C ASP A 172 25.53 0.95 10.54
N SER A 173 24.74 -0.12 10.62
CA SER A 173 25.07 -1.40 9.98
C SER A 173 24.73 -1.44 8.50
N THR A 174 23.61 -0.84 8.12
CA THR A 174 23.11 -0.82 6.74
C THR A 174 23.36 0.50 6.02
N GLY A 175 23.61 1.58 6.76
CA GLY A 175 23.66 2.95 6.23
C GLY A 175 22.28 3.49 5.81
N GLY A 176 21.22 2.70 5.94
CA GLY A 176 19.86 3.06 5.60
C GLY A 176 19.15 3.81 6.71
N ARG A 177 18.20 4.67 6.35
CA ARG A 177 17.34 5.33 7.32
C ARG A 177 16.31 4.36 7.86
N ILE A 178 16.19 4.27 9.18
CA ILE A 178 15.15 3.50 9.88
C ILE A 178 14.15 4.42 10.52
N PHE A 179 12.92 3.91 10.66
CA PHE A 179 11.84 4.55 11.39
C PHE A 179 11.44 3.67 12.55
N LYS A 180 11.11 4.32 13.68
CA LYS A 180 10.46 3.69 14.82
C LYS A 180 9.16 4.43 15.11
N VAL A 181 8.10 3.68 15.31
CA VAL A 181 6.81 4.25 15.75
C VAL A 181 6.50 3.68 17.11
N ASN A 182 6.28 4.55 18.09
CA ASN A 182 6.05 4.19 19.49
C ASN A 182 7.15 3.25 20.05
N GLY A 183 8.40 3.52 19.68
CA GLY A 183 9.58 2.73 20.08
C GLY A 183 9.86 1.49 19.22
N GLU A 184 8.91 1.05 18.37
CA GLU A 184 9.01 -0.17 17.59
C GLU A 184 9.54 0.12 16.16
N PRO A 185 10.65 -0.53 15.73
CA PRO A 185 11.15 -0.36 14.38
C PRO A 185 10.19 -0.95 13.33
N ILE A 186 10.04 -0.22 12.21
CA ILE A 186 9.20 -0.60 11.08
C ILE A 186 10.05 -0.73 9.82
N PHE A 187 9.91 -1.87 9.12
CA PHE A 187 10.46 -2.03 7.77
C PHE A 187 9.53 -1.33 6.77
N ILE A 188 10.06 -0.34 6.04
CA ILE A 188 9.25 0.46 5.13
C ILE A 188 8.96 -0.33 3.84
N ARG A 189 7.69 -0.43 3.51
CA ARG A 189 7.16 -0.96 2.25
C ARG A 189 6.11 0.03 1.76
N GLY A 190 6.37 0.64 0.64
CA GLY A 190 5.48 1.69 0.17
C GLY A 190 5.73 2.09 -1.26
N GLY A 191 5.25 3.26 -1.62
CA GLY A 191 5.41 3.76 -2.96
C GLY A 191 5.32 5.27 -3.07
N ASN A 192 5.61 5.74 -4.28
CA ASN A 192 5.66 7.14 -4.60
C ASN A 192 4.30 7.60 -5.13
N TRP A 193 3.71 8.54 -4.42
CA TRP A 193 2.49 9.24 -4.80
C TRP A 193 2.84 10.43 -5.68
N ILE A 194 2.28 10.46 -6.90
CA ILE A 194 2.44 11.60 -7.80
C ILE A 194 1.17 12.45 -7.78
N LEU A 195 0.12 11.98 -8.42
CA LEU A 195 -1.22 12.57 -8.46
C LEU A 195 -2.23 11.52 -8.86
N SER A 196 -3.47 11.69 -8.46
CA SER A 196 -4.55 10.78 -8.81
C SER A 196 -5.36 11.24 -10.03
N ASP A 197 -5.38 12.54 -10.34
CA ASP A 197 -6.08 13.08 -11.52
C ASP A 197 -5.35 14.29 -12.08
N GLY A 198 -5.02 14.26 -13.37
CA GLY A 198 -4.25 15.33 -14.01
C GLY A 198 -4.99 16.64 -14.20
N LEU A 199 -6.33 16.67 -14.08
CA LEU A 199 -7.14 17.88 -14.03
C LEU A 199 -7.49 18.28 -12.59
N LEU A 200 -6.86 17.64 -11.59
CA LEU A 200 -7.03 17.90 -10.16
C LEU A 200 -8.49 17.74 -9.66
N ARG A 201 -9.28 16.85 -10.29
CA ARG A 201 -10.64 16.50 -9.86
C ARG A 201 -10.57 15.52 -8.68
N LEU A 202 -9.99 15.99 -7.58
CA LEU A 202 -9.60 15.20 -6.41
C LEU A 202 -10.71 15.24 -5.36
N THR A 203 -11.71 14.38 -5.53
CA THR A 203 -12.83 14.29 -4.58
C THR A 203 -12.41 13.48 -3.34
N LYS A 204 -13.05 13.74 -2.21
CA LYS A 204 -12.92 12.96 -0.98
C LYS A 204 -13.07 11.44 -1.21
N LYS A 205 -14.04 11.02 -2.05
CA LYS A 205 -14.27 9.62 -2.41
C LYS A 205 -13.06 9.05 -3.17
N ARG A 206 -12.46 9.83 -4.08
CA ARG A 206 -11.28 9.39 -4.83
C ARG A 206 -10.09 9.18 -3.92
N TYR A 207 -9.78 10.14 -3.05
CA TYR A 207 -8.72 9.99 -2.04
C TYR A 207 -8.96 8.78 -1.13
N MET A 208 -10.17 8.61 -0.60
CA MET A 208 -10.51 7.45 0.24
C MET A 208 -10.21 6.13 -0.47
N THR A 209 -10.59 6.01 -1.75
CA THR A 209 -10.36 4.80 -2.56
C THR A 209 -8.88 4.57 -2.79
N ASP A 210 -8.17 5.60 -3.26
CA ASP A 210 -6.75 5.48 -3.61
C ASP A 210 -5.89 5.15 -2.38
N ILE A 211 -6.10 5.82 -1.26
CA ILE A 211 -5.36 5.57 -0.02
C ILE A 211 -5.68 4.19 0.54
N LYS A 212 -6.97 3.79 0.48
CA LYS A 212 -7.36 2.43 0.88
C LYS A 212 -6.69 1.36 0.01
N PHE A 213 -6.53 1.58 -1.29
CA PHE A 213 -5.80 0.66 -2.17
C PHE A 213 -4.36 0.45 -1.71
N HIS A 214 -3.66 1.50 -1.29
CA HIS A 214 -2.30 1.38 -0.76
C HIS A 214 -2.26 0.59 0.57
N ALA A 215 -3.22 0.85 1.46
CA ALA A 215 -3.35 0.07 2.68
C ALA A 215 -3.69 -1.41 2.40
N ASP A 216 -4.57 -1.68 1.43
CA ASP A 216 -4.95 -3.02 1.00
C ASP A 216 -3.77 -3.79 0.37
N MET A 217 -2.77 -3.11 -0.20
CA MET A 217 -1.49 -3.70 -0.62
C MET A 217 -0.53 -4.00 0.55
N ASN A 218 -0.94 -3.78 1.81
CA ASN A 218 -0.08 -3.88 3.00
C ASN A 218 1.10 -2.88 3.00
N PHE A 219 0.96 -1.76 2.30
CA PHE A 219 1.92 -0.66 2.38
C PHE A 219 1.77 0.08 3.70
N ASN A 220 2.86 0.71 4.15
CA ASN A 220 2.90 1.47 5.40
C ASN A 220 3.46 2.89 5.22
N MET A 221 3.88 3.28 4.01
CA MET A 221 4.35 4.62 3.72
C MET A 221 4.01 5.05 2.29
N LEU A 222 3.63 6.32 2.13
CA LEU A 222 3.53 7.01 0.85
C LEU A 222 4.48 8.21 0.83
N ARG A 223 5.22 8.36 -0.27
CA ARG A 223 6.04 9.54 -0.51
C ARG A 223 5.29 10.49 -1.46
N CYS A 224 4.93 11.67 -0.94
CA CYS A 224 4.44 12.77 -1.75
C CYS A 224 5.62 13.41 -2.48
N TRP A 225 5.76 13.08 -3.75
CA TRP A 225 6.87 13.46 -4.60
C TRP A 225 6.93 14.97 -4.86
N GLY A 226 8.14 15.55 -4.85
CA GLY A 226 8.37 16.99 -4.96
C GLY A 226 8.02 17.63 -6.32
N GLY A 227 7.82 16.81 -7.37
CA GLY A 227 7.28 17.29 -8.65
C GLY A 227 5.75 17.40 -8.71
N GLY A 228 5.06 16.98 -7.65
CA GLY A 228 3.64 17.11 -7.45
C GLY A 228 3.26 18.36 -6.66
N LEU A 229 2.24 18.24 -5.83
CA LEU A 229 1.77 19.30 -4.93
C LEU A 229 1.59 18.75 -3.51
N ALA A 230 1.50 19.62 -2.50
CA ALA A 230 0.93 19.24 -1.22
C ALA A 230 -0.55 18.93 -1.44
N GLU A 231 -0.96 17.74 -1.03
CA GLU A 231 -2.31 17.25 -1.27
C GLU A 231 -3.34 17.97 -0.38
N ARG A 232 -4.62 17.79 -0.68
CA ARG A 232 -5.71 18.33 0.13
C ARG A 232 -5.77 17.62 1.50
N PRO A 233 -6.34 18.26 2.54
CA PRO A 233 -6.48 17.67 3.87
C PRO A 233 -7.12 16.28 3.90
N ASP A 234 -8.07 15.99 3.00
CA ASP A 234 -8.68 14.66 2.89
C ASP A 234 -7.66 13.53 2.60
N PHE A 235 -6.60 13.81 1.83
CA PHE A 235 -5.53 12.84 1.58
C PHE A 235 -4.87 12.40 2.90
N TYR A 236 -4.43 13.36 3.70
CA TYR A 236 -3.74 13.09 4.97
C TYR A 236 -4.69 12.49 6.00
N HIS A 237 -5.94 12.93 6.02
CA HIS A 237 -6.98 12.32 6.87
C HIS A 237 -7.13 10.82 6.58
N PHE A 238 -7.21 10.40 5.30
CA PHE A 238 -7.29 8.98 4.98
C PHE A 238 -5.98 8.25 5.23
N CYS A 239 -4.82 8.89 5.12
CA CYS A 239 -3.56 8.32 5.58
C CYS A 239 -3.58 8.08 7.09
N ASP A 240 -4.13 8.99 7.90
CA ASP A 240 -4.34 8.81 9.34
C ASP A 240 -5.27 7.62 9.62
N VAL A 241 -6.39 7.51 8.91
CA VAL A 241 -7.42 6.46 9.08
C VAL A 241 -6.90 5.08 8.69
N TYR A 242 -6.13 4.97 7.61
CA TYR A 242 -5.63 3.69 7.08
C TYR A 242 -4.20 3.34 7.51
N GLY A 243 -3.54 4.21 8.27
CA GLY A 243 -2.21 3.94 8.83
C GLY A 243 -1.06 4.05 7.82
N LEU A 244 -1.17 4.90 6.82
CA LEU A 244 -0.09 5.13 5.87
C LEU A 244 0.76 6.31 6.33
N MET A 245 2.00 6.06 6.72
CA MET A 245 2.95 7.14 7.02
C MET A 245 3.20 7.98 5.76
N VAL A 246 3.33 9.29 5.92
CA VAL A 246 3.57 10.23 4.83
C VAL A 246 4.97 10.80 4.92
N TRP A 247 5.73 10.64 3.84
CA TRP A 247 6.94 11.37 3.53
C TRP A 247 6.54 12.56 2.65
N GLN A 248 6.63 13.78 3.17
CA GLN A 248 6.25 14.99 2.46
C GLN A 248 7.47 15.72 1.92
N GLU A 249 7.53 15.92 0.61
CA GLU A 249 8.53 16.78 -0.03
C GLU A 249 8.01 18.20 -0.23
N PHE A 250 8.95 19.15 -0.18
CA PHE A 250 8.74 20.48 -0.74
C PHE A 250 8.99 20.46 -2.25
N TRP A 251 8.49 21.47 -2.97
CA TRP A 251 8.31 21.47 -4.41
C TRP A 251 9.61 21.81 -5.18
N ILE A 252 10.64 21.03 -4.95
CA ILE A 252 11.94 21.17 -5.64
C ILE A 252 12.25 19.85 -6.31
N THR A 253 12.42 19.88 -7.63
CA THR A 253 12.75 18.70 -8.45
C THR A 253 13.52 19.14 -9.71
N GLY A 254 13.66 18.29 -10.75
CA GLY A 254 14.55 18.43 -11.90
C GLY A 254 14.61 19.77 -12.61
N ASP A 255 13.51 20.50 -12.69
CA ASP A 255 13.46 21.83 -13.32
C ASP A 255 13.97 22.97 -12.41
N VAL A 256 14.14 22.69 -11.14
CA VAL A 256 14.68 23.63 -10.15
C VAL A 256 16.05 23.12 -9.79
N ASP A 257 17.10 23.75 -10.30
CA ASP A 257 18.46 23.32 -10.11
C ASP A 257 18.98 23.59 -8.70
N GLY A 258 18.48 22.80 -7.75
CA GLY A 258 18.70 22.93 -6.33
C GLY A 258 19.63 21.94 -5.69
N ARG A 259 20.59 21.33 -6.40
CA ARG A 259 21.54 20.37 -5.81
C ARG A 259 22.50 20.98 -4.78
N GLY A 260 22.26 22.24 -4.38
CA GLY A 260 23.21 22.98 -3.54
C GLY A 260 24.48 23.38 -4.28
N ILE A 261 24.58 23.02 -5.56
CA ILE A 261 25.66 23.38 -6.47
C ILE A 261 25.03 24.11 -7.65
N PRO A 262 25.32 25.41 -7.86
CA PRO A 262 24.79 26.15 -8.99
C PRO A 262 25.24 25.48 -10.30
N VAL A 263 24.32 24.93 -11.07
CA VAL A 263 24.64 24.38 -12.38
C VAL A 263 24.26 25.40 -13.47
N SER A 264 22.98 25.56 -13.80
CA SER A 264 22.52 26.50 -14.80
C SER A 264 21.59 27.57 -14.26
N ASN A 265 20.94 27.32 -13.13
CA ASN A 265 20.04 28.26 -12.48
C ASN A 265 20.03 28.04 -10.95
N PRO A 266 21.03 28.64 -10.25
CA PRO A 266 21.32 28.34 -8.85
C PRO A 266 20.24 28.79 -7.87
N ASN A 267 19.26 29.62 -8.28
CA ASN A 267 18.31 30.27 -7.43
C ASN A 267 16.83 29.91 -7.72
N GLY A 268 16.59 28.80 -8.38
CA GLY A 268 15.20 28.33 -8.53
C GLY A 268 14.63 27.78 -7.21
N PRO A 269 13.38 28.10 -6.82
CA PRO A 269 12.50 29.07 -7.48
C PRO A 269 13.00 30.52 -7.31
N LEU A 270 12.57 31.45 -8.16
CA LEU A 270 13.12 32.85 -8.15
C LEU A 270 12.70 33.64 -6.92
N ASP A 271 11.53 33.38 -6.38
CA ASP A 271 11.00 34.05 -5.19
C ASP A 271 11.14 33.13 -3.96
N HIS A 272 12.28 33.26 -3.29
CA HIS A 272 12.58 32.45 -2.10
C HIS A 272 11.69 32.79 -0.91
N ASP A 273 11.30 34.06 -0.74
CA ASP A 273 10.43 34.47 0.37
C ASP A 273 9.03 33.91 0.20
N LEU A 274 8.47 33.96 -1.01
CA LEU A 274 7.19 33.34 -1.32
C LEU A 274 7.24 31.80 -1.14
N PHE A 275 8.32 31.14 -1.58
CA PHE A 275 8.49 29.72 -1.36
C PHE A 275 8.47 29.35 0.13
N LEU A 276 9.23 30.09 0.96
CA LEU A 276 9.27 29.88 2.40
C LEU A 276 7.94 30.18 3.10
N LEU A 277 7.22 31.19 2.62
CA LEU A 277 5.85 31.48 3.11
C LEU A 277 4.93 30.30 2.84
N CYS A 278 4.88 29.81 1.61
CA CYS A 278 4.08 28.64 1.23
C CYS A 278 4.50 27.37 1.99
N ALA A 279 5.81 27.16 2.19
CA ALA A 279 6.33 26.01 2.93
C ALA A 279 5.88 26.05 4.40
N ARG A 280 5.95 27.19 5.06
CA ARG A 280 5.48 27.38 6.45
C ARG A 280 3.97 27.17 6.57
N ASP A 281 3.18 27.68 5.65
CA ASP A 281 1.73 27.47 5.61
C ASP A 281 1.38 26.00 5.42
N THR A 282 2.10 25.30 4.53
CA THR A 282 1.93 23.86 4.35
C THR A 282 2.28 23.07 5.61
N VAL A 283 3.35 23.45 6.32
CA VAL A 283 3.68 22.82 7.60
C VAL A 283 2.55 23.02 8.62
N LYS A 284 2.00 24.21 8.74
CA LYS A 284 0.88 24.52 9.64
C LYS A 284 -0.37 23.71 9.29
N LEU A 285 -0.66 23.56 7.98
CA LEU A 285 -1.78 22.75 7.49
C LEU A 285 -1.65 21.27 7.85
N LEU A 286 -0.43 20.72 7.79
CA LEU A 286 -0.20 19.27 7.84
C LEU A 286 0.31 18.75 9.19
N ARG A 287 0.91 19.59 10.02
CA ARG A 287 1.64 19.18 11.24
C ARG A 287 0.81 18.40 12.27
N ASN A 288 -0.51 18.54 12.27
CA ASN A 288 -1.41 17.83 13.20
C ASN A 288 -1.75 16.40 12.77
N HIS A 289 -1.45 15.99 11.53
CA HIS A 289 -1.74 14.65 11.04
C HIS A 289 -0.84 13.59 11.67
N ALA A 290 -1.46 12.50 12.14
CA ALA A 290 -0.74 11.38 12.79
C ALA A 290 0.16 10.65 11.79
N SER A 291 -0.26 10.54 10.54
CA SER A 291 0.44 9.84 9.45
C SER A 291 1.72 10.54 9.01
N LEU A 292 1.83 11.86 9.13
CA LEU A 292 3.00 12.60 8.68
C LEU A 292 4.26 12.14 9.44
N ALA A 293 5.28 11.66 8.71
CA ALA A 293 6.47 11.02 9.29
C ALA A 293 7.75 11.86 9.17
N LEU A 294 7.95 12.54 8.04
CA LEU A 294 9.13 13.40 7.84
C LEU A 294 8.87 14.45 6.78
N TRP A 295 9.72 15.49 6.82
CA TRP A 295 9.81 16.56 5.82
C TRP A 295 11.07 16.38 4.99
N VAL A 296 10.97 16.60 3.67
CA VAL A 296 12.11 16.48 2.77
C VAL A 296 12.19 17.70 1.86
N GLY A 297 13.39 18.23 1.68
CA GLY A 297 13.63 19.49 0.98
C GLY A 297 13.32 19.44 -0.52
N GLY A 298 13.44 18.28 -1.16
CA GLY A 298 13.12 18.13 -2.58
C GLY A 298 13.45 16.74 -3.13
N ASN A 299 12.94 16.49 -4.34
CA ASN A 299 13.20 15.26 -5.09
C ASN A 299 14.56 15.30 -5.77
N GLU A 300 15.42 14.32 -5.47
CA GLU A 300 16.77 14.16 -6.09
C GLU A 300 17.65 15.43 -6.04
N GLN A 301 17.22 16.44 -5.32
CA GLN A 301 17.84 17.75 -5.20
C GLN A 301 17.71 18.26 -3.77
N VAL A 302 18.48 19.29 -3.45
CA VAL A 302 18.36 20.08 -2.22
C VAL A 302 17.93 21.49 -2.55
N PRO A 303 17.18 22.18 -1.67
CA PRO A 303 16.84 23.58 -1.87
C PRO A 303 18.07 24.48 -1.99
N PRO A 304 17.96 25.65 -2.60
CA PRO A 304 18.96 26.72 -2.51
C PRO A 304 19.43 26.93 -1.07
N VAL A 305 20.69 27.36 -0.90
CA VAL A 305 21.39 27.37 0.40
C VAL A 305 20.60 28.10 1.49
N ASP A 306 20.00 29.25 1.17
CA ASP A 306 19.23 30.08 2.09
C ASP A 306 17.87 29.43 2.43
N ILE A 307 17.15 28.88 1.43
CA ILE A 307 15.92 28.12 1.66
C ILE A 307 16.21 26.89 2.54
N ASN A 308 17.24 26.10 2.20
CA ASN A 308 17.61 24.92 3.00
C ASN A 308 17.99 25.27 4.44
N LYS A 309 18.70 26.39 4.63
CA LYS A 309 19.02 26.89 5.97
C LYS A 309 17.77 27.33 6.74
N ALA A 310 16.86 28.01 6.09
CA ALA A 310 15.59 28.44 6.69
C ALA A 310 14.74 27.23 7.08
N LEU A 311 14.55 26.25 6.19
CA LEU A 311 13.79 25.03 6.47
C LEU A 311 14.42 24.21 7.62
N LYS A 312 15.74 24.08 7.68
CA LYS A 312 16.44 23.42 8.80
C LYS A 312 16.20 24.13 10.14
N ASN A 313 16.10 25.46 10.13
CA ASN A 313 15.79 26.22 11.34
C ASN A 313 14.32 26.10 11.72
N ASP A 314 13.42 26.27 10.76
CA ASP A 314 11.97 26.26 10.97
C ASP A 314 11.46 24.86 11.41
N LEU A 315 12.09 23.79 10.91
CA LEU A 315 11.75 22.40 11.17
C LEU A 315 12.70 21.71 12.18
N LYS A 316 13.42 22.50 12.99
CA LYS A 316 14.24 21.93 14.07
C LYS A 316 13.41 21.11 15.03
N LEU A 317 13.93 19.96 15.46
CA LEU A 317 13.28 19.13 16.44
C LEU A 317 13.30 19.79 17.84
N HIS A 318 12.19 19.67 18.55
CA HIS A 318 12.20 19.93 19.99
C HIS A 318 13.08 18.86 20.69
N PRO A 319 13.85 19.19 21.75
CA PRO A 319 14.76 18.27 22.43
C PRO A 319 14.16 16.91 22.84
N MET A 320 12.88 16.86 23.19
CA MET A 320 12.18 15.61 23.54
C MET A 320 12.02 14.63 22.37
N PHE A 321 12.19 15.08 21.13
CA PHE A 321 12.07 14.25 19.91
C PHE A 321 13.42 13.94 19.27
N VAL A 322 14.52 14.45 19.81
CA VAL A 322 15.87 14.12 19.34
C VAL A 322 16.23 12.71 19.80
N SER A 323 16.43 11.79 18.85
CA SER A 323 16.91 10.44 19.15
C SER A 323 18.42 10.48 19.35
N TYR A 324 18.88 10.29 20.58
CA TYR A 324 20.32 10.14 20.84
C TYR A 324 20.79 8.75 20.45
N GLN A 325 21.69 8.66 19.47
CA GLN A 325 22.56 7.49 19.36
C GLN A 325 23.51 7.51 20.56
N THR A 326 23.31 6.61 21.51
CA THR A 326 24.14 6.46 22.69
C THR A 326 25.52 5.92 22.33
N SER A 327 26.44 6.81 21.96
CA SER A 327 27.86 6.60 22.19
C SER A 327 28.38 7.80 22.98
N LYS A 328 28.43 7.61 24.29
CA LYS A 328 28.91 8.50 25.36
C LYS A 328 27.84 9.39 25.99
N SER A 329 27.65 9.09 27.28
CA SER A 329 26.89 9.83 28.27
C SER A 329 27.28 11.32 28.37
N GLU A 330 26.65 12.16 27.55
CA GLU A 330 26.45 13.57 27.91
C GLU A 330 24.98 13.73 28.23
N VAL A 331 24.68 13.81 29.53
CA VAL A 331 23.42 14.30 30.06
C VAL A 331 23.35 15.77 29.65
N ILE A 332 22.62 16.06 28.57
CA ILE A 332 22.29 17.44 28.23
C ILE A 332 21.25 17.85 29.27
N TYR A 333 21.69 18.68 30.26
CA TYR A 333 20.77 19.44 31.08
C TYR A 333 19.98 20.34 30.15
N LEU A 334 18.65 20.04 30.01
CA LEU A 334 17.71 20.96 29.38
C LEU A 334 17.84 22.28 30.16
N SER A 335 18.34 23.32 29.50
CA SER A 335 18.29 24.66 30.05
C SER A 335 16.82 25.01 30.33
N GLU A 336 16.57 25.91 31.30
CA GLU A 336 15.23 26.35 31.71
C GLU A 336 14.35 26.97 30.62
N GLU A 337 14.82 27.02 29.39
CA GLU A 337 14.06 27.27 28.12
C GLU A 337 13.45 26.00 27.53
N SER A 338 12.93 25.07 28.33
CA SER A 338 12.07 24.02 27.79
C SER A 338 10.73 24.62 27.40
N THR A 339 10.74 25.26 26.22
CA THR A 339 9.53 25.78 25.63
C THR A 339 8.58 24.63 25.33
N ASP A 340 7.29 24.85 25.53
CA ASP A 340 6.24 23.92 25.14
C ASP A 340 6.47 23.46 23.68
N PRO A 341 6.47 22.15 23.36
CA PRO A 341 6.78 21.65 22.02
C PRO A 341 5.77 22.15 20.96
N SER A 342 4.55 22.50 21.36
CA SER A 342 3.55 23.07 20.44
C SER A 342 3.85 24.52 19.97
N LYS A 343 4.87 25.15 20.52
CA LYS A 343 5.37 26.47 20.07
C LYS A 343 6.36 26.40 18.91
N TYR A 344 6.83 25.21 18.57
CA TYR A 344 7.64 25.00 17.37
C TYR A 344 6.77 25.02 16.11
N LEU A 345 7.33 25.31 14.94
CA LEU A 345 6.56 25.23 13.70
C LEU A 345 6.02 23.80 13.48
N ASP A 346 6.87 22.77 13.65
CA ASP A 346 6.49 21.36 13.80
C ASP A 346 7.11 20.78 15.10
N GLY A 347 8.43 20.73 15.20
CA GLY A 347 9.17 20.29 16.38
C GLY A 347 9.22 18.79 16.62
N THR A 348 8.48 17.98 15.87
CA THR A 348 8.30 16.55 16.15
C THR A 348 8.86 15.62 15.06
N ARG A 349 9.07 16.12 13.85
CA ARG A 349 9.49 15.35 12.66
C ARG A 349 10.83 15.82 12.13
N VAL A 350 11.65 14.87 11.70
CA VAL A 350 12.95 15.17 11.12
C VAL A 350 12.79 15.85 9.75
N TYR A 351 13.67 16.82 9.46
CA TYR A 351 13.86 17.38 8.13
C TYR A 351 15.10 16.75 7.48
N VAL A 352 14.94 16.24 6.26
CA VAL A 352 15.99 15.72 5.40
C VAL A 352 16.09 16.65 4.19
N GLN A 353 17.29 17.01 3.81
CA GLN A 353 17.49 18.06 2.79
C GLN A 353 17.11 17.65 1.36
N GLY A 354 17.06 16.34 1.05
CA GLY A 354 16.66 15.81 -0.25
C GLY A 354 16.49 14.31 -0.22
N SER A 355 15.74 13.75 -1.18
CA SER A 355 15.32 12.34 -1.20
C SER A 355 16.44 11.32 -1.29
N MET A 356 17.66 11.72 -1.69
CA MET A 356 18.83 10.83 -1.78
C MET A 356 19.92 11.13 -0.72
N TRP A 357 19.57 11.89 0.32
CA TRP A 357 20.47 12.26 1.41
C TRP A 357 20.13 11.56 2.73
N ASP A 358 21.05 11.59 3.64
CA ASP A 358 20.87 11.25 5.05
C ASP A 358 20.24 9.86 5.27
N GLY A 359 20.81 8.82 4.63
CA GLY A 359 20.41 7.43 4.77
C GLY A 359 19.39 6.94 3.72
N PHE A 360 19.02 7.80 2.76
CA PHE A 360 18.28 7.40 1.57
C PHE A 360 19.25 7.30 0.38
N ALA A 361 19.05 6.31 -0.49
CA ALA A 361 19.98 5.97 -1.57
C ALA A 361 21.44 5.92 -1.06
N ASN A 362 22.38 6.61 -1.70
CA ASN A 362 23.77 6.64 -1.24
C ASN A 362 24.03 7.58 -0.03
N GLY A 363 23.03 8.31 0.42
CA GLY A 363 23.14 9.27 1.51
C GLY A 363 23.87 10.57 1.16
N LYS A 364 24.29 10.77 -0.09
CA LYS A 364 25.12 11.90 -0.55
C LYS A 364 24.56 12.67 -1.73
N GLY A 365 23.43 12.25 -2.27
CA GLY A 365 22.72 12.92 -3.36
C GLY A 365 23.15 12.55 -4.78
N ASP A 366 23.98 11.53 -4.97
CA ASP A 366 24.21 10.99 -6.31
C ASP A 366 22.99 10.19 -6.77
N PHE A 367 22.70 10.18 -8.09
CA PHE A 367 21.59 9.41 -8.67
C PHE A 367 21.85 7.91 -8.55
N THR A 368 21.47 7.33 -7.45
CA THR A 368 21.71 5.94 -7.09
C THR A 368 20.43 5.21 -6.68
N ASP A 369 19.28 5.79 -6.86
CA ASP A 369 17.98 5.15 -6.84
C ASP A 369 17.70 4.35 -8.14
N GLY A 370 16.49 3.88 -8.36
CA GLY A 370 16.18 2.95 -9.44
C GLY A 370 16.62 1.51 -9.10
N PRO A 371 16.70 0.61 -10.10
CA PRO A 371 16.39 0.83 -11.52
C PRO A 371 14.87 0.96 -11.79
N TYR A 372 14.55 1.66 -12.87
CA TYR A 372 13.15 1.93 -13.30
C TYR A 372 12.70 1.02 -14.44
N GLU A 373 13.56 0.14 -14.88
CA GLU A 373 13.28 -0.83 -15.92
C GLU A 373 12.85 -2.15 -15.31
N ILE A 374 12.14 -2.94 -16.11
CA ILE A 374 11.78 -4.30 -15.74
C ILE A 374 13.04 -5.16 -15.54
N GLN A 375 13.04 -5.96 -14.50
CA GLN A 375 14.18 -6.79 -14.09
C GLN A 375 13.87 -8.28 -14.28
N TYR A 376 14.89 -9.12 -14.31
CA TYR A 376 14.72 -10.55 -14.09
C TYR A 376 14.35 -10.77 -12.60
N PRO A 377 13.27 -11.50 -12.28
CA PRO A 377 12.76 -11.63 -10.92
C PRO A 377 13.79 -12.05 -9.89
N GLU A 378 14.72 -12.95 -10.26
CA GLU A 378 15.80 -13.42 -9.39
C GLU A 378 16.85 -12.34 -9.10
N SER A 379 16.90 -11.27 -9.88
CA SER A 379 17.85 -10.18 -9.67
C SER A 379 17.62 -9.46 -8.34
N PHE A 380 16.36 -9.35 -7.92
CA PHE A 380 16.00 -8.70 -6.65
C PHE A 380 16.53 -9.45 -5.41
N PHE A 381 16.85 -10.75 -5.55
CA PHE A 381 17.40 -11.59 -4.48
C PHE A 381 18.93 -11.65 -4.48
N LYS A 382 19.61 -10.91 -5.36
CA LYS A 382 21.08 -10.85 -5.40
C LYS A 382 21.60 -9.76 -4.47
N ASP A 383 22.58 -10.07 -3.65
CA ASP A 383 23.21 -9.08 -2.77
C ASP A 383 23.77 -7.88 -3.54
N SER A 384 24.27 -8.10 -4.76
CA SER A 384 24.81 -7.05 -5.62
C SER A 384 23.77 -6.16 -6.31
N PHE A 385 22.46 -6.48 -6.20
CA PHE A 385 21.42 -5.78 -6.96
C PHE A 385 21.32 -4.29 -6.59
N TYR A 386 21.25 -3.99 -5.30
CA TYR A 386 21.22 -2.63 -4.78
C TYR A 386 22.19 -2.51 -3.59
N LYS A 387 22.95 -1.41 -3.52
CA LYS A 387 24.09 -1.30 -2.59
C LYS A 387 23.75 -0.62 -1.26
N TYR A 388 22.66 0.14 -1.19
CA TYR A 388 22.36 1.04 -0.08
C TYR A 388 21.20 0.52 0.77
N GLY A 389 21.10 0.98 1.99
CA GLY A 389 20.15 0.44 2.97
C GLY A 389 18.70 0.81 2.72
N PHE A 390 18.42 1.92 2.05
CA PHE A 390 17.05 2.36 1.73
C PHE A 390 16.98 2.82 0.27
N ASN A 391 15.99 2.31 -0.47
CA ASN A 391 15.76 2.77 -1.84
C ASN A 391 14.49 3.63 -1.90
N PRO A 392 14.60 4.96 -2.19
CA PRO A 392 13.43 5.84 -2.27
C PRO A 392 12.60 5.67 -3.55
N GLU A 393 13.21 5.07 -4.61
CA GLU A 393 12.54 4.88 -5.90
C GLU A 393 13.07 3.65 -6.63
N VAL A 394 12.19 2.70 -6.94
CA VAL A 394 12.53 1.51 -7.74
C VAL A 394 11.28 0.93 -8.38
N GLY A 395 11.37 0.42 -9.62
CA GLY A 395 10.26 -0.29 -10.28
C GLY A 395 9.86 0.35 -11.60
N SER A 396 8.65 0.20 -12.04
CA SER A 396 7.98 0.86 -13.18
C SER A 396 7.27 -0.08 -14.15
N VAL A 397 6.77 -1.19 -13.70
CA VAL A 397 5.84 -2.03 -14.45
C VAL A 397 4.41 -1.49 -14.28
N GLY A 398 3.46 -1.91 -15.08
CA GLY A 398 2.06 -1.59 -14.84
C GLY A 398 1.25 -1.32 -16.10
N VAL A 399 1.36 -2.18 -17.09
CA VAL A 399 0.41 -2.19 -18.22
C VAL A 399 -1.00 -2.46 -17.68
N PRO A 400 -2.01 -1.61 -17.98
CA PRO A 400 -3.37 -1.83 -17.53
C PRO A 400 -4.05 -3.00 -18.27
N VAL A 401 -5.25 -3.36 -17.86
CA VAL A 401 -6.08 -4.34 -18.56
C VAL A 401 -6.56 -3.78 -19.90
N ALA A 402 -6.85 -4.66 -20.87
CA ALA A 402 -7.28 -4.27 -22.22
C ALA A 402 -8.54 -3.36 -22.22
N ALA A 403 -9.46 -3.62 -21.27
CA ALA A 403 -10.67 -2.80 -21.12
C ALA A 403 -10.35 -1.33 -20.83
N THR A 404 -9.34 -1.03 -20.01
CA THR A 404 -8.90 0.34 -19.75
C THR A 404 -8.28 0.99 -20.99
N ILE A 405 -7.47 0.25 -21.74
CA ILE A 405 -6.89 0.76 -22.99
C ILE A 405 -8.02 1.12 -23.96
N ARG A 406 -9.02 0.26 -24.13
CA ARG A 406 -10.16 0.54 -25.02
C ARG A 406 -11.02 1.71 -24.54
N ALA A 407 -11.22 1.86 -23.23
CA ALA A 407 -12.02 2.93 -22.67
C ALA A 407 -11.34 4.32 -22.72
N THR A 408 -10.01 4.35 -22.83
CA THR A 408 -9.24 5.60 -22.67
C THR A 408 -8.36 5.97 -23.87
N MET A 409 -8.20 5.07 -24.82
CA MET A 409 -7.40 5.28 -26.04
C MET A 409 -8.27 5.10 -27.29
N PRO A 410 -8.04 5.88 -28.35
CA PRO A 410 -8.82 5.73 -29.60
C PRO A 410 -8.56 4.37 -30.27
N PRO A 411 -9.48 3.84 -31.09
CA PRO A 411 -9.35 2.53 -31.72
C PRO A 411 -8.04 2.31 -32.50
N VAL A 412 -7.48 3.35 -33.10
CA VAL A 412 -6.17 3.28 -33.77
C VAL A 412 -5.03 2.95 -32.79
N GLY A 413 -5.21 3.23 -31.49
CA GLY A 413 -4.26 2.87 -30.43
C GLY A 413 -4.43 1.44 -29.88
N TRP A 414 -5.39 0.66 -30.35
CA TRP A 414 -5.60 -0.71 -29.85
C TRP A 414 -4.66 -1.73 -30.50
N SER A 415 -3.89 -1.33 -31.53
CA SER A 415 -2.82 -2.16 -32.09
C SER A 415 -1.63 -2.19 -31.12
N ILE A 416 -1.19 -3.40 -30.77
CA ILE A 416 0.00 -3.57 -29.93
C ILE A 416 1.27 -3.15 -30.70
N PRO A 417 2.29 -2.61 -30.01
CA PRO A 417 3.60 -2.34 -30.63
C PRO A 417 4.23 -3.65 -31.12
N ILE A 418 4.72 -3.66 -32.36
CA ILE A 418 5.36 -4.83 -32.99
C ILE A 418 6.86 -4.61 -33.06
N LEU A 419 7.63 -5.59 -32.58
CA LEU A 419 9.09 -5.62 -32.74
C LEU A 419 9.45 -6.37 -34.04
N LYS A 420 10.21 -5.73 -34.92
CA LYS A 420 10.82 -6.40 -36.07
C LYS A 420 12.29 -6.71 -35.76
N LYS A 421 12.66 -8.00 -35.86
CA LYS A 421 14.10 -8.37 -35.92
C LYS A 421 14.65 -7.99 -37.29
N ARG A 422 15.74 -7.23 -37.31
CA ARG A 422 16.55 -7.03 -38.50
C ARG A 422 17.40 -8.28 -38.76
N ILE A 423 17.81 -8.42 -40.01
CA ILE A 423 18.68 -9.55 -40.51
C ILE A 423 20.06 -9.53 -39.80
N ASP A 424 20.53 -8.39 -39.33
CA ASP A 424 21.78 -8.17 -38.60
C ASP A 424 21.66 -8.43 -37.06
N GLY A 425 20.51 -8.91 -36.61
CA GLY A 425 20.26 -9.20 -35.19
C GLY A 425 19.83 -8.01 -34.32
N TYR A 426 19.77 -6.79 -34.88
CA TYR A 426 19.19 -5.64 -34.18
C TYR A 426 17.67 -5.70 -34.23
N ILE A 427 17.03 -5.26 -33.14
CA ILE A 427 15.60 -5.11 -33.05
C ILE A 427 15.23 -3.74 -33.59
N GLU A 428 14.44 -3.68 -34.65
CA GLU A 428 13.84 -2.45 -35.16
C GLU A 428 12.50 -2.22 -34.47
N GLU A 429 12.38 -1.12 -33.81
CA GLU A 429 11.13 -0.64 -33.23
C GLU A 429 10.21 -0.14 -34.33
N VAL A 430 8.94 -0.58 -34.31
CA VAL A 430 7.89 0.06 -35.08
C VAL A 430 7.24 1.11 -34.18
N PRO A 431 7.47 2.42 -34.43
CA PRO A 431 6.91 3.47 -33.58
C PRO A 431 5.39 3.35 -33.51
N ASN A 432 4.85 3.36 -32.30
CA ASN A 432 3.43 3.56 -32.04
C ASN A 432 3.25 4.89 -31.29
N PRO A 433 2.99 6.00 -32.00
CA PRO A 433 2.97 7.33 -31.36
C PRO A 433 1.93 7.47 -30.25
N ILE A 434 0.86 6.66 -30.28
CA ILE A 434 -0.16 6.66 -29.22
C ILE A 434 0.39 6.00 -27.96
N TRP A 435 1.01 4.84 -28.10
CA TRP A 435 1.63 4.14 -26.96
C TRP A 435 2.81 4.94 -26.40
N ASP A 436 3.62 5.57 -27.26
CA ASP A 436 4.71 6.45 -26.84
C ASP A 436 4.18 7.67 -26.06
N TYR A 437 3.07 8.27 -26.52
CA TYR A 437 2.41 9.35 -25.79
C TYR A 437 1.97 8.92 -24.40
N HIS A 438 1.46 7.69 -24.23
CA HIS A 438 1.08 7.11 -22.97
C HIS A 438 2.26 6.49 -22.17
N LYS A 439 3.50 6.86 -22.51
CA LYS A 439 4.73 6.49 -21.80
C LYS A 439 5.00 4.97 -21.75
N TYR A 440 4.60 4.24 -22.77
CA TYR A 440 5.02 2.86 -22.93
C TYR A 440 6.51 2.80 -23.28
N ILE A 441 7.30 2.03 -22.51
CA ILE A 441 8.74 1.87 -22.70
C ILE A 441 9.04 0.37 -22.86
N PRO A 442 9.05 -0.15 -24.11
CA PRO A 442 9.21 -1.58 -24.35
C PRO A 442 10.65 -2.07 -24.19
N TYR A 443 11.65 -1.17 -24.29
CA TYR A 443 13.04 -1.55 -24.58
C TYR A 443 14.03 -1.19 -23.50
N SER A 444 13.62 -0.82 -22.32
CA SER A 444 14.58 -0.55 -21.26
C SER A 444 15.36 -1.80 -20.83
N LYS A 445 16.65 -1.64 -20.58
CA LYS A 445 17.54 -2.73 -20.13
C LYS A 445 17.66 -2.73 -18.60
N PRO A 446 17.98 -3.86 -17.97
CA PRO A 446 17.87 -5.25 -18.43
C PRO A 446 16.42 -5.71 -18.43
N GLY A 447 16.06 -6.76 -19.11
CA GLY A 447 14.70 -7.33 -19.08
C GLY A 447 13.61 -6.40 -19.58
N LYS A 448 13.48 -6.31 -20.86
CA LYS A 448 12.47 -5.48 -21.54
C LYS A 448 11.07 -6.03 -21.29
N VAL A 449 10.05 -5.17 -21.27
CA VAL A 449 8.65 -5.58 -21.08
C VAL A 449 8.25 -6.64 -22.10
N HIS A 450 8.56 -6.45 -23.38
CA HIS A 450 8.28 -7.41 -24.43
C HIS A 450 8.98 -8.75 -24.22
N ASP A 451 10.27 -8.76 -23.83
CA ASP A 451 11.02 -9.97 -23.57
C ASP A 451 10.36 -10.81 -22.46
N GLN A 452 9.81 -10.16 -21.44
CA GLN A 452 9.10 -10.84 -20.36
C GLN A 452 7.71 -11.34 -20.77
N ILE A 453 6.99 -10.58 -21.61
CA ILE A 453 5.71 -11.00 -22.18
C ILE A 453 5.91 -12.18 -23.14
N GLU A 454 6.92 -12.13 -24.01
CA GLU A 454 7.23 -13.19 -24.97
C GLU A 454 7.67 -14.53 -24.33
N LEU A 455 8.06 -14.53 -23.05
CA LEU A 455 8.25 -15.78 -22.32
C LEU A 455 6.96 -16.62 -22.24
N TYR A 456 5.79 -15.98 -22.32
CA TYR A 456 4.47 -16.62 -22.36
C TYR A 456 3.95 -16.90 -23.78
N GLY A 457 4.79 -16.67 -24.82
CA GLY A 457 4.44 -16.73 -26.23
C GLY A 457 4.17 -15.36 -26.86
N ALA A 458 4.34 -15.26 -28.18
CA ALA A 458 4.10 -14.00 -28.90
C ALA A 458 2.65 -13.54 -28.73
N PRO A 459 2.39 -12.27 -28.36
CA PRO A 459 1.02 -11.77 -28.19
C PRO A 459 0.27 -11.79 -29.55
N LYS A 460 -0.99 -12.20 -29.53
CA LYS A 460 -1.84 -12.33 -30.71
C LYS A 460 -2.62 -11.05 -31.01
N ASP A 461 -3.13 -10.42 -29.97
CA ASP A 461 -3.94 -9.21 -30.00
C ASP A 461 -3.80 -8.43 -28.68
N LEU A 462 -4.57 -7.36 -28.53
CA LEU A 462 -4.53 -6.51 -27.34
C LEU A 462 -4.92 -7.25 -26.06
N ASP A 463 -5.93 -8.13 -26.12
CA ASP A 463 -6.39 -8.88 -24.95
C ASP A 463 -5.32 -9.85 -24.47
N ASP A 464 -4.77 -10.65 -25.35
CA ASP A 464 -3.68 -11.61 -25.06
C ASP A 464 -2.41 -10.88 -24.58
N PHE A 465 -2.09 -9.72 -25.18
CA PHE A 465 -0.97 -8.88 -24.73
C PHE A 465 -1.18 -8.41 -23.28
N CYS A 466 -2.34 -7.85 -22.98
CA CYS A 466 -2.64 -7.33 -21.64
C CYS A 466 -2.75 -8.46 -20.61
N GLU A 467 -3.29 -9.63 -20.97
CA GLU A 467 -3.36 -10.80 -20.08
C GLU A 467 -1.96 -11.30 -19.71
N LYS A 468 -1.06 -11.43 -20.70
CA LYS A 468 0.35 -11.76 -20.46
C LYS A 468 1.08 -10.69 -19.65
N ALA A 469 0.78 -9.42 -19.90
CA ALA A 469 1.32 -8.31 -19.13
C ALA A 469 0.87 -8.34 -17.64
N GLN A 470 -0.35 -8.83 -17.35
CA GLN A 470 -0.77 -9.00 -15.95
C GLN A 470 0.06 -10.07 -15.22
N LEU A 471 0.41 -11.18 -15.89
CA LEU A 471 1.33 -12.17 -15.32
C LEU A 471 2.69 -11.55 -15.00
N VAL A 472 3.23 -10.75 -15.92
CA VAL A 472 4.50 -10.02 -15.73
C VAL A 472 4.39 -9.00 -14.59
N ASN A 473 3.32 -8.19 -14.55
CA ASN A 473 3.08 -7.22 -13.48
C ASN A 473 3.08 -7.90 -12.09
N TYR A 474 2.37 -9.02 -11.95
CA TYR A 474 2.30 -9.77 -10.70
C TYR A 474 3.67 -10.25 -10.25
N VAL A 475 4.42 -10.91 -11.14
CA VAL A 475 5.73 -11.51 -10.81
C VAL A 475 6.75 -10.44 -10.45
N GLN A 476 6.80 -9.34 -11.22
CA GLN A 476 7.79 -8.27 -11.01
C GLN A 476 7.64 -7.63 -9.64
N TYR A 477 6.44 -7.20 -9.27
CA TYR A 477 6.22 -6.51 -8.01
C TYR A 477 6.30 -7.45 -6.80
N ARG A 478 5.82 -8.70 -6.93
CA ARG A 478 6.03 -9.71 -5.89
C ARG A 478 7.52 -9.94 -5.65
N ALA A 479 8.29 -10.24 -6.70
CA ALA A 479 9.71 -10.53 -6.60
C ALA A 479 10.52 -9.34 -6.06
N LEU A 480 10.16 -8.11 -6.42
CA LEU A 480 10.79 -6.90 -5.89
C LEU A 480 10.66 -6.85 -4.36
N LEU A 481 9.44 -6.94 -3.84
CA LEU A 481 9.21 -6.85 -2.39
C LEU A 481 9.76 -8.07 -1.63
N GLU A 482 9.62 -9.28 -2.17
CA GLU A 482 10.19 -10.49 -1.57
C GLU A 482 11.73 -10.44 -1.53
N GLY A 483 12.36 -9.94 -2.59
CA GLY A 483 13.81 -9.75 -2.63
C GLY A 483 14.30 -8.74 -1.58
N TRP A 484 13.61 -7.59 -1.45
CA TRP A 484 13.94 -6.61 -0.41
C TRP A 484 13.72 -7.17 1.00
N THR A 485 12.60 -7.84 1.26
CA THR A 485 12.31 -8.41 2.58
C THR A 485 13.22 -9.59 2.93
N SER A 486 13.75 -10.34 1.96
CA SER A 486 14.75 -11.39 2.18
C SER A 486 16.01 -10.86 2.90
N PHE A 487 16.35 -9.59 2.68
CA PHE A 487 17.46 -8.90 3.33
C PHE A 487 17.04 -7.92 4.44
N MET A 488 15.82 -8.04 4.96
CA MET A 488 15.30 -7.16 6.01
C MET A 488 16.24 -7.09 7.21
N TRP A 489 16.61 -5.88 7.62
CA TRP A 489 17.52 -5.53 8.72
C TRP A 489 18.95 -6.06 8.62
N THR A 490 19.28 -6.85 7.63
CA THR A 490 20.66 -7.29 7.36
C THR A 490 21.33 -6.41 6.33
N LYS A 491 20.54 -5.85 5.41
CA LYS A 491 21.00 -4.95 4.38
C LYS A 491 20.03 -3.80 4.15
N PHE A 492 18.72 -4.08 4.14
CA PHE A 492 17.69 -3.09 3.81
C PHE A 492 16.86 -2.71 5.03
N THR A 493 16.47 -1.43 5.08
CA THR A 493 15.57 -0.84 6.07
C THR A 493 14.22 -0.45 5.45
N GLY A 494 14.16 -0.35 4.12
CA GLY A 494 12.94 -0.04 3.40
C GLY A 494 13.11 0.17 1.91
N VAL A 495 11.95 0.23 1.23
CA VAL A 495 11.83 0.45 -0.20
C VAL A 495 10.54 1.19 -0.53
N LEU A 496 10.61 2.15 -1.45
CA LEU A 496 9.45 2.81 -2.05
C LEU A 496 9.44 2.54 -3.56
N ILE A 497 8.29 2.10 -4.06
CA ILE A 497 8.15 1.74 -5.48
C ILE A 497 7.79 2.99 -6.29
N TRP A 498 8.52 3.23 -7.37
CA TRP A 498 8.27 4.25 -8.35
C TRP A 498 7.43 3.68 -9.49
N LYS A 499 6.22 4.07 -9.69
CA LYS A 499 5.27 4.84 -8.89
C LYS A 499 3.97 4.07 -8.73
N THR A 500 3.05 4.53 -7.90
CA THR A 500 1.89 3.71 -7.52
C THR A 500 0.67 3.91 -8.41
N GLN A 501 0.52 5.09 -9.03
CA GLN A 501 -0.62 5.41 -9.90
C GLN A 501 -0.22 6.41 -11.01
N ASN A 502 -1.16 6.65 -11.91
CA ASN A 502 -1.07 7.70 -12.93
C ASN A 502 -2.27 8.65 -12.86
N PRO A 503 -2.08 9.96 -13.03
CA PRO A 503 -3.16 10.94 -13.05
C PRO A 503 -3.93 10.97 -14.37
N TRP A 504 -3.48 10.24 -15.36
CA TRP A 504 -4.05 10.03 -16.67
C TRP A 504 -3.70 8.62 -17.15
N THR A 505 -4.28 8.18 -18.27
CA THR A 505 -3.97 6.86 -18.82
C THR A 505 -2.49 6.72 -19.08
N GLY A 506 -1.84 5.83 -18.34
CA GLY A 506 -0.43 5.51 -18.45
C GLY A 506 -0.22 4.02 -18.66
N LEU A 507 0.82 3.65 -19.44
CA LEU A 507 1.17 2.26 -19.72
C LEU A 507 2.40 1.79 -18.92
N ARG A 508 2.78 2.55 -17.87
CA ARG A 508 3.96 2.30 -17.06
C ARG A 508 3.78 2.79 -15.63
N GLY A 509 4.33 2.06 -14.66
CA GLY A 509 4.48 2.51 -13.28
C GLY A 509 3.15 2.75 -12.57
N GLN A 510 2.35 1.69 -12.35
CA GLN A 510 1.09 1.79 -11.63
C GLN A 510 0.65 0.42 -11.09
N PHE A 511 -0.05 0.44 -9.98
CA PHE A 511 -0.72 -0.73 -9.39
C PHE A 511 -2.21 -0.77 -9.76
N TYR A 512 -2.80 0.38 -9.97
CA TYR A 512 -4.14 0.58 -10.49
C TYR A 512 -4.11 1.74 -11.49
N ASP A 513 -4.99 1.70 -12.45
CA ASP A 513 -5.02 2.67 -13.53
C ASP A 513 -5.81 3.93 -13.16
N HIS A 514 -5.85 4.89 -14.07
CA HIS A 514 -6.57 6.15 -13.90
C HIS A 514 -8.07 5.97 -13.61
N LEU A 515 -8.69 4.89 -14.08
CA LEU A 515 -10.09 4.56 -13.81
C LEU A 515 -10.29 3.86 -12.45
N GLN A 516 -9.21 3.68 -11.67
CA GLN A 516 -9.19 2.95 -10.40
C GLN A 516 -9.48 1.45 -10.56
N ASP A 517 -9.08 0.85 -11.70
CA ASP A 517 -9.05 -0.61 -11.88
C ASP A 517 -7.66 -1.15 -11.52
N GLN A 518 -7.63 -2.21 -10.71
CA GLN A 518 -6.41 -2.77 -10.14
C GLN A 518 -5.74 -3.73 -11.12
N THR A 519 -4.45 -3.56 -11.35
CA THR A 519 -3.64 -4.53 -12.12
C THR A 519 -3.27 -5.74 -11.25
N ALA A 520 -2.81 -6.81 -11.87
CA ALA A 520 -2.30 -7.98 -11.14
C ALA A 520 -1.05 -7.64 -10.29
N GLY A 521 -0.31 -6.59 -10.65
CA GLY A 521 0.80 -6.07 -9.85
C GLY A 521 0.40 -5.61 -8.45
N PHE A 522 -0.82 -5.06 -8.30
CA PHE A 522 -1.42 -4.74 -7.01
C PHE A 522 -1.45 -5.96 -6.09
N TYR A 523 -1.90 -7.11 -6.59
CA TYR A 523 -2.02 -8.35 -5.83
C TYR A 523 -0.68 -9.05 -5.62
N GLY A 524 0.28 -8.87 -6.53
CA GLY A 524 1.67 -9.25 -6.31
C GLY A 524 2.29 -8.54 -5.12
N CYS A 525 2.11 -7.21 -5.02
CA CYS A 525 2.50 -6.42 -3.86
C CYS A 525 1.77 -6.84 -2.59
N ARG A 526 0.42 -6.96 -2.66
CA ARG A 526 -0.41 -7.38 -1.53
C ARG A 526 0.07 -8.69 -0.93
N CYS A 527 0.39 -9.67 -1.77
CA CYS A 527 0.93 -10.96 -1.36
C CYS A 527 2.28 -10.81 -0.64
N ALA A 528 3.26 -10.17 -1.30
CA ALA A 528 4.63 -10.06 -0.81
C ALA A 528 4.79 -9.16 0.41
N ALA A 529 3.91 -8.17 0.57
CA ALA A 529 3.96 -7.20 1.66
C ALA A 529 3.20 -7.64 2.93
N GLN A 530 2.69 -8.86 3.01
CA GLN A 530 2.03 -9.38 4.22
C GLN A 530 2.95 -9.24 5.45
N PRO A 531 2.42 -8.87 6.62
CA PRO A 531 3.23 -8.76 7.85
C PRO A 531 3.93 -10.07 8.24
N ILE A 532 3.30 -11.20 7.97
CA ILE A 532 3.87 -12.55 8.07
C ILE A 532 3.74 -13.18 6.70
N HIS A 533 4.88 -13.54 6.09
CA HIS A 533 4.91 -14.01 4.70
C HIS A 533 5.82 -15.22 4.52
N VAL A 534 5.34 -16.21 3.75
CA VAL A 534 6.16 -17.35 3.31
C VAL A 534 6.55 -17.12 1.85
N GLN A 535 7.85 -17.19 1.55
CA GLN A 535 8.39 -16.88 0.22
C GLN A 535 9.47 -17.87 -0.21
N LEU A 536 9.76 -17.88 -1.52
CA LEU A 536 10.88 -18.59 -2.11
C LEU A 536 11.97 -17.60 -2.50
N ASN A 537 13.17 -17.75 -1.98
CA ASN A 537 14.33 -17.04 -2.50
C ASN A 537 14.71 -17.61 -3.88
N LEU A 538 14.54 -16.81 -4.92
CA LEU A 538 14.69 -17.26 -6.32
C LEU A 538 16.14 -17.54 -6.73
N VAL A 539 17.13 -17.17 -5.91
CA VAL A 539 18.56 -17.44 -6.15
C VAL A 539 19.02 -18.69 -5.41
N THR A 540 18.71 -18.79 -4.12
CA THR A 540 19.18 -19.87 -3.25
C THR A 540 18.23 -21.05 -3.18
N TYR A 541 16.98 -20.89 -3.65
CA TYR A 541 15.88 -21.84 -3.51
C TYR A 541 15.54 -22.22 -2.05
N PHE A 542 15.96 -21.41 -1.09
CA PHE A 542 15.45 -21.55 0.28
C PHE A 542 14.01 -21.01 0.36
N VAL A 543 13.16 -21.78 1.01
CA VAL A 543 11.87 -21.30 1.50
C VAL A 543 12.14 -20.50 2.77
N GLU A 544 11.69 -19.27 2.78
CA GLU A 544 11.91 -18.30 3.86
C GLU A 544 10.57 -17.90 4.47
N VAL A 545 10.57 -17.62 5.78
CA VAL A 545 9.43 -16.97 6.44
C VAL A 545 9.89 -15.61 6.96
N VAL A 546 9.22 -14.57 6.50
CA VAL A 546 9.38 -13.19 6.94
C VAL A 546 8.38 -12.91 8.05
N ASN A 547 8.84 -12.43 9.18
CA ASN A 547 8.01 -11.94 10.27
C ASN A 547 8.37 -10.48 10.55
N THR A 548 7.51 -9.54 10.17
CA THR A 548 7.71 -8.10 10.45
C THR A 548 7.04 -7.66 11.75
N THR A 549 6.30 -8.56 12.42
CA THR A 549 5.56 -8.25 13.67
C THR A 549 6.48 -8.25 14.89
N ALA A 550 5.99 -7.73 16.00
CA ALA A 550 6.67 -7.75 17.28
C ALA A 550 6.57 -9.11 18.02
N ASP A 551 5.72 -10.02 17.52
CA ASP A 551 5.44 -11.29 18.16
C ASP A 551 6.33 -12.42 17.64
N GLU A 552 6.78 -13.30 18.54
CA GLU A 552 7.41 -14.56 18.16
C GLU A 552 6.34 -15.56 17.71
N LEU A 553 6.51 -16.17 16.53
CA LEU A 553 5.59 -17.18 16.02
C LEU A 553 6.09 -18.57 16.45
N LYS A 554 5.26 -19.28 17.20
CA LYS A 554 5.56 -20.66 17.72
C LYS A 554 4.62 -21.67 17.10
N ASP A 555 5.05 -22.93 17.13
CA ASP A 555 4.29 -24.09 16.66
C ASP A 555 3.78 -23.92 15.22
N MET A 556 4.65 -23.38 14.37
CA MET A 556 4.36 -23.16 12.96
C MET A 556 4.82 -24.35 12.12
N ALA A 557 4.16 -24.53 10.98
CA ALA A 557 4.58 -25.47 9.94
C ALA A 557 4.55 -24.80 8.57
N VAL A 558 5.47 -25.24 7.70
CA VAL A 558 5.53 -24.83 6.28
C VAL A 558 5.27 -26.05 5.42
N GLU A 559 4.25 -25.95 4.58
CA GLU A 559 3.93 -26.91 3.51
C GLU A 559 4.47 -26.39 2.18
N ILE A 560 5.10 -27.27 1.43
CA ILE A 560 5.64 -27.05 0.09
C ILE A 560 5.04 -28.10 -0.83
N SER A 561 4.31 -27.68 -1.86
CA SER A 561 3.78 -28.58 -2.87
C SER A 561 4.08 -28.06 -4.27
N VAL A 562 4.66 -28.91 -5.10
CA VAL A 562 4.92 -28.62 -6.52
C VAL A 562 3.92 -29.39 -7.38
N TRP A 563 3.32 -28.68 -8.33
CA TRP A 563 2.31 -29.23 -9.23
C TRP A 563 2.76 -29.06 -10.68
N ASP A 564 2.58 -30.11 -11.47
CA ASP A 564 2.81 -29.98 -12.92
C ASP A 564 1.55 -29.53 -13.67
N LEU A 565 1.69 -29.30 -14.97
CA LEU A 565 0.58 -28.86 -15.83
C LEU A 565 -0.50 -29.94 -15.99
N ASP A 566 -0.25 -31.20 -15.60
CA ASP A 566 -1.21 -32.30 -15.67
C ASP A 566 -1.96 -32.53 -14.36
N GLY A 567 -1.67 -31.69 -13.33
CA GLY A 567 -2.31 -31.74 -12.04
C GLY A 567 -1.74 -32.83 -11.11
N ALA A 568 -0.57 -33.38 -11.45
CA ALA A 568 0.16 -34.24 -10.53
C ALA A 568 1.00 -33.40 -9.55
N CYS A 569 1.22 -33.95 -8.34
CA CYS A 569 2.05 -33.32 -7.32
C CYS A 569 3.36 -34.12 -7.14
N PRO A 570 4.39 -33.87 -7.97
CA PRO A 570 5.64 -34.66 -7.94
C PRO A 570 6.52 -34.36 -6.73
N TYR A 571 6.28 -33.29 -6.00
CA TYR A 571 7.04 -32.96 -4.79
C TYR A 571 6.11 -32.37 -3.71
N TYR A 572 6.16 -32.99 -2.54
CA TYR A 572 5.42 -32.55 -1.37
C TYR A 572 6.28 -32.67 -0.12
N LYS A 573 6.30 -31.65 0.70
CA LYS A 573 7.05 -31.64 1.96
C LYS A 573 6.39 -30.73 2.99
N VAL A 574 6.40 -31.19 4.24
CA VAL A 574 6.01 -30.38 5.41
C VAL A 574 7.17 -30.31 6.39
N THR A 575 7.44 -29.14 6.92
CA THR A 575 8.40 -28.90 8.01
C THR A 575 7.64 -28.33 9.18
N GLU A 576 7.68 -29.00 10.31
CA GLU A 576 6.86 -28.70 11.50
C GLU A 576 7.69 -28.13 12.66
N LYS A 577 6.99 -27.63 13.68
CA LYS A 577 7.55 -27.11 14.94
C LYS A 577 8.55 -25.98 14.72
N ILE A 578 8.23 -25.10 13.77
CA ILE A 578 9.06 -23.96 13.44
C ILE A 578 8.77 -22.84 14.44
N VAL A 579 9.83 -22.20 14.94
CA VAL A 579 9.76 -20.95 15.70
C VAL A 579 10.37 -19.85 14.84
N ILE A 580 9.67 -18.72 14.68
CA ILE A 580 10.12 -17.59 13.88
C ILE A 580 10.20 -16.36 14.80
N PRO A 581 11.41 -15.83 15.02
CA PRO A 581 11.61 -14.67 15.88
C PRO A 581 10.88 -13.42 15.32
N PRO A 582 10.53 -12.45 16.18
CA PRO A 582 9.98 -11.18 15.76
C PRO A 582 10.99 -10.41 14.89
N LYS A 583 10.47 -9.67 13.91
CA LYS A 583 11.26 -8.78 13.03
C LYS A 583 12.46 -9.45 12.38
N LYS A 584 12.29 -10.71 11.93
CA LYS A 584 13.35 -11.51 11.33
C LYS A 584 12.86 -12.27 10.10
N VAL A 585 13.81 -12.59 9.25
CA VAL A 585 13.67 -13.57 8.17
C VAL A 585 14.31 -14.86 8.63
N LYS A 586 13.58 -15.97 8.47
CA LYS A 586 14.07 -17.30 8.80
C LYS A 586 14.07 -18.20 7.58
N GLN A 587 15.22 -18.70 7.20
CA GLN A 587 15.35 -19.79 6.23
C GLN A 587 14.87 -21.09 6.84
N ILE A 588 13.96 -21.78 6.14
CA ILE A 588 13.32 -23.01 6.64
C ILE A 588 13.98 -24.23 6.01
N ILE A 589 13.97 -24.30 4.69
CA ILE A 589 14.47 -25.45 3.94
C ILE A 589 14.80 -25.09 2.51
N GLU A 590 15.84 -25.69 1.96
CA GLU A 590 16.14 -25.63 0.53
C GLU A 590 15.19 -26.52 -0.28
N MET A 591 14.52 -25.94 -1.27
CA MET A 591 13.66 -26.67 -2.20
C MET A 591 14.51 -27.40 -3.25
N LYS A 592 14.35 -28.72 -3.34
CA LYS A 592 15.20 -29.55 -4.22
C LYS A 592 14.59 -29.79 -5.60
N TYR A 593 13.31 -29.48 -5.80
CA TYR A 593 12.59 -29.82 -7.02
C TYR A 593 13.27 -29.38 -8.32
N PRO A 594 13.78 -28.15 -8.50
CA PRO A 594 14.41 -27.76 -9.75
C PRO A 594 15.65 -28.59 -10.13
N LYS A 595 16.27 -29.24 -9.12
CA LYS A 595 17.48 -30.07 -9.28
C LYS A 595 17.18 -31.57 -9.42
N MET A 596 15.88 -31.96 -9.42
CA MET A 596 15.45 -33.35 -9.58
C MET A 596 15.52 -33.75 -11.05
N LYS A 597 15.90 -35.06 -11.30
CA LYS A 597 16.09 -35.56 -12.66
C LYS A 597 14.83 -35.44 -13.54
N ASP A 598 13.64 -35.60 -12.95
CA ASP A 598 12.36 -35.65 -13.65
C ASP A 598 11.56 -34.33 -13.50
N ALA A 599 12.24 -33.23 -13.10
CA ALA A 599 11.61 -31.94 -12.97
C ALA A 599 11.06 -31.45 -14.33
N LYS A 600 9.81 -30.99 -14.32
CA LYS A 600 9.13 -30.47 -15.53
C LYS A 600 9.63 -29.07 -15.89
N PRO A 601 9.70 -28.73 -17.19
CA PRO A 601 10.18 -27.41 -17.65
C PRO A 601 9.42 -26.24 -17.02
N VAL A 602 8.10 -26.33 -16.89
CA VAL A 602 7.22 -25.40 -16.21
C VAL A 602 6.46 -26.11 -15.11
N TYR A 603 6.37 -25.49 -13.96
CA TYR A 603 5.68 -26.03 -12.78
C TYR A 603 5.07 -24.94 -11.92
N PHE A 604 4.09 -25.31 -11.12
CA PHE A 604 3.49 -24.48 -10.10
C PHE A 604 4.04 -24.86 -8.72
N LEU A 605 4.25 -23.85 -7.88
CA LEU A 605 4.69 -24.05 -6.50
C LEU A 605 3.70 -23.36 -5.56
N LEU A 606 3.17 -24.12 -4.60
CA LEU A 606 2.36 -23.59 -3.52
C LEU A 606 3.13 -23.71 -2.21
N LEU A 607 3.27 -22.59 -1.52
CA LEU A 607 3.80 -22.49 -0.16
C LEU A 607 2.69 -22.09 0.79
N LYS A 608 2.57 -22.78 1.94
CA LYS A 608 1.65 -22.43 3.01
C LYS A 608 2.38 -22.44 4.35
N LEU A 609 2.23 -21.35 5.08
CA LEU A 609 2.59 -21.27 6.50
C LEU A 609 1.30 -21.38 7.31
N PHE A 610 1.24 -22.33 8.21
CA PHE A 610 0.07 -22.55 9.06
C PHE A 610 0.46 -22.86 10.49
N ARG A 611 -0.50 -22.69 11.40
CA ARG A 611 -0.32 -22.98 12.83
C ARG A 611 -0.75 -24.42 13.12
N LEU A 612 0.09 -25.16 13.84
CA LEU A 612 -0.19 -26.58 14.15
C LEU A 612 -1.38 -26.78 15.09
N SER A 613 -1.68 -25.82 15.97
CA SER A 613 -2.74 -25.94 16.98
C SER A 613 -4.16 -26.01 16.39
N ASP A 614 -4.41 -25.32 15.27
CA ASP A 614 -5.74 -25.17 14.65
C ASP A 614 -5.75 -25.36 13.13
N ASN A 615 -4.60 -25.68 12.53
CA ASN A 615 -4.34 -25.73 11.09
C ASN A 615 -4.72 -24.43 10.34
N GLY A 616 -4.76 -23.30 11.07
CA GLY A 616 -5.07 -21.99 10.47
C GLY A 616 -3.96 -21.52 9.56
N THR A 617 -4.25 -21.31 8.29
CA THR A 617 -3.31 -20.73 7.31
C THR A 617 -3.03 -19.28 7.67
N ILE A 618 -1.75 -18.95 7.87
CA ILE A 618 -1.26 -17.60 8.20
C ILE A 618 -0.80 -16.87 6.93
N SER A 619 -0.10 -17.58 6.05
CA SER A 619 0.38 -17.03 4.78
C SER A 619 0.34 -18.10 3.71
N ARG A 620 -0.05 -17.70 2.52
CA ARG A 620 -0.14 -18.52 1.34
C ARG A 620 0.51 -17.80 0.18
N ASN A 621 1.40 -18.47 -0.56
CA ASN A 621 2.08 -17.90 -1.71
C ASN A 621 2.10 -18.91 -2.86
N PHE A 622 1.76 -18.46 -4.06
CA PHE A 622 1.65 -19.30 -5.23
C PHE A 622 2.57 -18.79 -6.34
N TYR A 623 3.45 -19.65 -6.85
CA TYR A 623 4.37 -19.34 -7.93
C TYR A 623 4.09 -20.21 -9.16
N TRP A 624 4.35 -19.64 -10.32
CA TRP A 624 4.61 -20.38 -11.55
C TRP A 624 6.05 -20.12 -11.94
N LEU A 625 6.77 -21.17 -12.21
CA LEU A 625 8.22 -21.15 -12.38
C LEU A 625 8.60 -22.02 -13.59
N HIS A 626 9.73 -21.69 -14.20
CA HIS A 626 10.36 -22.53 -15.19
C HIS A 626 11.75 -22.93 -14.74
N LEU A 627 12.27 -24.03 -15.31
CA LEU A 627 13.66 -24.43 -15.11
C LEU A 627 14.62 -23.45 -15.80
N PRO A 628 15.87 -23.30 -15.33
CA PRO A 628 16.86 -22.43 -15.97
C PRO A 628 16.97 -22.70 -17.48
N GLY A 629 16.94 -21.64 -18.29
CA GLY A 629 17.02 -21.75 -19.76
C GLY A 629 15.71 -22.17 -20.45
N GLN A 630 14.62 -22.30 -19.72
CA GLN A 630 13.28 -22.55 -20.26
C GLN A 630 12.44 -21.27 -20.29
N ASP A 631 11.20 -21.36 -20.80
CA ASP A 631 10.22 -20.29 -20.85
C ASP A 631 8.83 -20.78 -20.40
N TYR A 632 7.81 -19.93 -20.48
CA TYR A 632 6.43 -20.26 -20.09
C TYR A 632 5.51 -20.60 -21.26
N LYS A 633 6.03 -20.81 -22.50
CA LYS A 633 5.19 -21.04 -23.69
C LYS A 633 4.25 -22.23 -23.55
N SER A 634 4.62 -23.24 -22.76
CA SER A 634 3.72 -24.36 -22.47
C SER A 634 2.42 -23.95 -21.78
N LEU A 635 2.37 -22.78 -21.15
CA LEU A 635 1.14 -22.22 -20.58
C LEU A 635 0.12 -21.79 -21.64
N GLU A 636 0.53 -21.50 -22.90
CA GLU A 636 -0.44 -21.26 -24.00
C GLU A 636 -1.32 -22.49 -24.27
N GLN A 637 -0.73 -23.68 -24.27
CA GLN A 637 -1.51 -24.92 -24.39
C GLN A 637 -2.38 -25.16 -23.15
N TYR A 638 -1.91 -24.73 -21.99
CA TYR A 638 -2.63 -24.83 -20.73
C TYR A 638 -3.94 -24.02 -20.72
N GLN A 639 -4.06 -22.98 -21.52
CA GLN A 639 -5.31 -22.22 -21.71
C GLN A 639 -6.47 -23.10 -22.19
N GLN A 640 -6.19 -24.20 -22.88
CA GLN A 640 -7.21 -25.11 -23.41
C GLN A 640 -7.77 -26.09 -22.36
N LYS A 641 -7.13 -26.23 -21.19
CA LYS A 641 -7.59 -27.11 -20.13
C LYS A 641 -8.86 -26.58 -19.47
N LYS A 642 -9.83 -27.45 -19.27
CA LYS A 642 -11.12 -27.16 -18.64
C LYS A 642 -11.13 -27.70 -17.21
N ILE A 643 -10.67 -26.92 -16.28
CA ILE A 643 -10.62 -27.28 -14.86
C ILE A 643 -12.00 -27.05 -14.22
N PRO A 644 -12.62 -28.07 -13.58
CA PRO A 644 -13.93 -27.89 -12.96
C PRO A 644 -13.83 -27.05 -11.69
N LEU A 645 -14.76 -26.09 -11.57
CA LEU A 645 -14.87 -25.21 -10.40
C LEU A 645 -16.26 -25.28 -9.78
N LYS A 646 -16.31 -25.15 -8.46
CA LYS A 646 -17.52 -24.84 -7.73
C LYS A 646 -17.41 -23.41 -7.18
N ILE A 647 -18.45 -22.61 -7.39
CA ILE A 647 -18.50 -21.20 -6.98
C ILE A 647 -19.73 -21.00 -6.11
N ASP A 648 -19.51 -20.68 -4.86
CA ASP A 648 -20.56 -20.30 -3.92
C ASP A 648 -20.53 -18.78 -3.73
N SER A 649 -21.68 -18.11 -3.73
CA SER A 649 -21.82 -16.67 -3.49
C SER A 649 -22.79 -16.38 -2.36
N ASP A 650 -22.47 -15.36 -1.56
CA ASP A 650 -23.32 -14.77 -0.53
C ASP A 650 -23.36 -13.25 -0.74
N VAL A 651 -24.54 -12.67 -0.90
CA VAL A 651 -24.75 -11.28 -1.34
C VAL A 651 -25.51 -10.49 -0.29
N SER A 652 -24.98 -9.33 0.06
CA SER A 652 -25.61 -8.33 0.93
C SER A 652 -25.66 -6.98 0.22
N VAL A 653 -26.85 -6.38 0.13
CA VAL A 653 -27.10 -5.10 -0.54
C VAL A 653 -27.69 -4.09 0.43
N SER A 654 -27.16 -2.87 0.42
CA SER A 654 -27.68 -1.74 1.21
C SER A 654 -27.65 -0.47 0.35
N GLY A 655 -28.80 -0.12 -0.23
CA GLY A 655 -28.92 0.95 -1.23
C GLY A 655 -28.09 0.62 -2.48
N THR A 656 -27.16 1.48 -2.85
CA THR A 656 -26.21 1.25 -3.97
C THR A 656 -25.00 0.42 -3.59
N ARG A 657 -24.79 0.16 -2.30
CA ARG A 657 -23.63 -0.58 -1.79
C ARG A 657 -23.87 -2.07 -1.80
N HIS A 658 -22.96 -2.79 -2.42
CA HIS A 658 -22.96 -4.24 -2.53
C HIS A 658 -21.75 -4.82 -1.81
N LYS A 659 -21.98 -5.89 -1.04
CA LYS A 659 -20.94 -6.75 -0.48
C LYS A 659 -21.24 -8.17 -0.90
N VAL A 660 -20.28 -8.78 -1.56
CA VAL A 660 -20.38 -10.14 -2.12
C VAL A 660 -19.22 -10.96 -1.60
N ARG A 661 -19.52 -12.10 -1.00
CA ARG A 661 -18.51 -13.10 -0.66
C ARG A 661 -18.58 -14.22 -1.67
N MET A 662 -17.49 -14.39 -2.44
CA MET A 662 -17.33 -15.45 -3.42
C MET A 662 -16.40 -16.50 -2.86
N THR A 663 -16.82 -17.78 -2.87
CA THR A 663 -15.93 -18.91 -2.54
C THR A 663 -15.76 -19.75 -3.79
N VAL A 664 -14.53 -19.87 -4.27
CA VAL A 664 -14.17 -20.66 -5.45
C VAL A 664 -13.41 -21.89 -5.00
N GLU A 665 -13.84 -23.07 -5.43
CA GLU A 665 -13.20 -24.36 -5.14
C GLU A 665 -12.81 -25.06 -6.45
N ASN A 666 -11.57 -25.50 -6.54
CA ASN A 666 -11.11 -26.38 -7.61
C ASN A 666 -11.49 -27.83 -7.26
N ILE A 667 -12.55 -28.33 -7.87
CA ILE A 667 -13.10 -29.65 -7.59
C ILE A 667 -12.49 -30.79 -8.45
N SER A 668 -11.40 -30.49 -9.17
CA SER A 668 -10.66 -31.53 -9.92
C SER A 668 -10.02 -32.56 -8.98
N LYS A 669 -9.90 -33.78 -9.48
CA LYS A 669 -9.34 -34.90 -8.68
C LYS A 669 -7.83 -34.72 -8.46
N LYS A 670 -7.37 -34.96 -7.24
CA LYS A 670 -5.93 -35.07 -6.97
C LYS A 670 -5.41 -36.36 -7.62
N SER A 671 -4.46 -36.28 -8.55
CA SER A 671 -3.66 -37.45 -8.94
C SER A 671 -2.55 -37.65 -7.89
N VAL A 672 -2.78 -38.58 -6.96
CA VAL A 672 -1.77 -38.95 -5.96
C VAL A 672 -0.73 -39.83 -6.64
N VAL A 673 0.48 -39.27 -6.83
CA VAL A 673 1.66 -40.14 -7.06
C VAL A 673 2.04 -40.75 -5.72
N ASP A 674 1.97 -42.06 -5.62
CA ASP A 674 2.26 -42.86 -4.44
C ASP A 674 3.66 -42.53 -3.89
N SER A 675 3.75 -41.77 -2.79
CA SER A 675 5.00 -41.38 -2.13
C SER A 675 5.56 -42.48 -1.21
N THR A 676 5.17 -43.73 -1.41
CA THR A 676 5.67 -44.86 -0.66
C THR A 676 6.90 -45.55 -1.30
N ARG A 677 7.92 -44.74 -1.69
CA ARG A 677 9.27 -45.31 -1.96
C ARG A 677 10.33 -44.35 -1.40
N SER A 678 10.65 -44.56 -0.13
CA SER A 678 11.95 -44.48 0.53
C SER A 678 11.87 -44.01 1.99
N VAL A 679 11.52 -44.90 2.88
CA VAL A 679 12.15 -44.95 4.20
C VAL A 679 12.42 -46.43 4.45
N SER A 680 13.65 -46.85 4.24
CA SER A 680 14.17 -48.12 4.72
C SER A 680 14.20 -48.07 6.24
N ALA A 681 13.44 -48.96 6.85
CA ALA A 681 13.52 -49.27 8.26
C ALA A 681 14.92 -49.78 8.60
N MET A 682 15.56 -49.18 9.59
CA MET A 682 16.59 -49.82 10.38
C MET A 682 15.96 -50.35 11.66
N ASP A 683 16.20 -51.66 11.85
CA ASP A 683 15.81 -52.49 12.95
C ASP A 683 15.94 -51.87 14.34
N LEU A 684 14.94 -52.09 15.16
CA LEU A 684 15.14 -52.44 16.57
C LEU A 684 14.03 -53.38 17.02
N GLY A 685 14.48 -54.49 17.60
CA GLY A 685 13.84 -55.75 17.81
C GLY A 685 12.68 -55.83 18.81
N ASP A 686 12.14 -56.99 18.72
CA ASP A 686 11.19 -57.74 19.55
C ASP A 686 10.89 -57.28 20.99
N ALA A 687 9.62 -57.24 21.31
CA ALA A 687 9.08 -58.00 22.46
C ALA A 687 7.52 -58.07 22.41
N SER A 688 7.09 -59.30 22.19
CA SER A 688 5.90 -60.04 22.62
C SER A 688 4.74 -59.35 23.41
N GLY A 689 3.52 -59.66 22.98
CA GLY A 689 2.56 -60.10 23.96
C GLY A 689 1.11 -59.59 23.84
N SER A 690 0.23 -60.49 23.37
CA SER A 690 -1.14 -60.81 23.80
C SER A 690 -2.34 -59.92 23.37
N HIS A 691 -3.23 -60.66 22.76
CA HIS A 691 -4.66 -60.46 22.51
C HIS A 691 -5.47 -59.79 23.63
N SER A 692 -6.40 -58.95 23.26
CA SER A 692 -7.80 -59.16 23.70
C SER A 692 -8.78 -58.29 22.89
N THR A 693 -9.74 -58.93 22.32
CA THR A 693 -11.03 -58.50 21.80
C THR A 693 -11.89 -57.84 22.87
N ARG A 694 -12.54 -56.71 22.61
CA ARG A 694 -13.89 -56.41 23.19
C ARG A 694 -14.66 -55.32 22.45
N LYS A 695 -15.73 -55.80 21.84
CA LYS A 695 -17.12 -55.32 21.67
C LYS A 695 -17.47 -53.85 21.94
N GLU A 696 -18.23 -53.35 20.95
CA GLU A 696 -19.17 -52.24 21.03
C GLU A 696 -20.04 -52.22 22.28
N THR A 697 -20.23 -51.04 22.82
CA THR A 697 -21.45 -50.69 23.54
C THR A 697 -21.77 -49.20 23.34
N THR A 698 -22.87 -48.99 22.69
CA THR A 698 -23.63 -47.71 22.64
C THR A 698 -23.98 -47.23 24.03
N ARG A 699 -23.69 -45.94 24.31
CA ARG A 699 -24.34 -45.20 25.42
C ARG A 699 -24.84 -43.87 24.95
N LYS A 700 -26.19 -43.74 24.91
CA LYS A 700 -26.92 -42.49 24.88
C LYS A 700 -26.62 -41.72 26.17
N GLY A 701 -26.29 -40.44 26.04
CA GLY A 701 -26.24 -39.49 27.13
C GLY A 701 -26.95 -38.19 26.75
N ASN A 702 -28.07 -37.98 27.39
CA ASN A 702 -28.96 -36.83 27.29
C ASN A 702 -28.36 -35.56 27.92
N GLY A 703 -28.66 -34.39 27.32
CA GLY A 703 -29.10 -33.24 28.10
C GLY A 703 -28.06 -32.12 28.25
N SER A 704 -28.12 -31.07 27.37
CA SER A 704 -28.04 -29.67 27.74
C SER A 704 -28.25 -28.69 26.56
N ASP A 705 -28.93 -29.07 25.50
CA ASP A 705 -29.20 -28.18 24.35
C ASP A 705 -30.57 -27.45 24.40
N GLY A 706 -31.25 -27.50 25.57
CA GLY A 706 -32.63 -27.01 25.72
C GLY A 706 -32.77 -25.53 26.13
N LEU A 707 -31.73 -24.87 26.62
CA LEU A 707 -31.88 -23.53 27.22
C LEU A 707 -31.52 -22.35 26.28
N TRP A 708 -30.73 -22.56 25.26
CA TRP A 708 -30.36 -21.49 24.31
C TRP A 708 -31.35 -21.32 23.13
N ARG A 709 -32.26 -22.25 22.94
CA ARG A 709 -33.31 -22.18 21.90
C ARG A 709 -34.54 -21.32 22.27
N LYS A 710 -34.74 -21.01 23.57
CA LYS A 710 -35.91 -20.23 24.04
C LYS A 710 -35.71 -18.72 24.17
N ILE A 711 -34.45 -18.22 24.07
CA ILE A 711 -34.18 -16.78 24.16
C ILE A 711 -34.16 -16.10 22.76
N ARG A 712 -34.11 -16.87 21.65
CA ARG A 712 -34.16 -16.31 20.27
C ARG A 712 -35.54 -16.13 19.66
N SER A 713 -36.61 -16.49 20.33
CA SER A 713 -37.99 -16.36 19.79
C SER A 713 -38.76 -15.12 20.24
N GLY A 714 -38.09 -14.15 20.88
CA GLY A 714 -38.74 -12.95 21.44
C GLY A 714 -38.30 -11.59 20.86
N LEU A 715 -37.33 -11.56 19.98
CA LEU A 715 -36.97 -10.34 19.26
C LEU A 715 -37.13 -10.61 17.77
N GLY A 716 -38.10 -9.94 17.15
CA GLY A 716 -38.41 -10.04 15.73
C GLY A 716 -37.25 -9.53 14.85
N VAL A 717 -36.15 -10.30 14.80
CA VAL A 717 -35.13 -10.13 13.79
C VAL A 717 -35.60 -10.93 12.58
N ALA A 718 -35.92 -10.25 11.50
CA ALA A 718 -36.18 -10.85 10.20
C ALA A 718 -35.07 -11.88 9.91
N ARG A 719 -35.45 -13.11 9.54
CA ARG A 719 -34.49 -14.11 9.07
C ARG A 719 -33.81 -13.49 7.85
N PRO A 720 -32.44 -13.51 7.76
CA PRO A 720 -31.79 -13.17 6.51
C PRO A 720 -32.35 -14.12 5.43
N SER A 721 -32.84 -13.56 4.34
CA SER A 721 -33.17 -14.32 3.13
C SER A 721 -31.92 -15.11 2.74
N ASP A 722 -32.08 -16.38 2.43
CA ASP A 722 -30.98 -17.28 2.02
C ASP A 722 -30.55 -16.86 0.61
N ASN A 723 -29.67 -15.84 0.54
CA ASN A 723 -29.14 -15.28 -0.72
C ASN A 723 -27.90 -16.06 -1.23
N ARG A 724 -27.74 -17.28 -0.76
CA ARG A 724 -26.66 -18.16 -1.23
C ARG A 724 -27.01 -18.77 -2.57
N ARG A 725 -26.09 -18.67 -3.51
CA ARG A 725 -26.18 -19.31 -4.84
C ARG A 725 -24.93 -20.16 -5.06
N THR A 726 -25.11 -21.32 -5.64
CA THR A 726 -24.03 -22.22 -6.05
C THR A 726 -24.06 -22.37 -7.56
N LEU A 727 -22.90 -22.22 -8.18
CA LEU A 727 -22.67 -22.47 -9.61
C LEU A 727 -21.54 -23.52 -9.74
N GLU A 728 -21.79 -24.58 -10.48
CA GLU A 728 -20.76 -25.54 -10.87
C GLU A 728 -20.36 -25.33 -12.32
N VAL A 729 -19.07 -25.08 -12.53
CA VAL A 729 -18.45 -25.00 -13.85
C VAL A 729 -17.92 -26.38 -14.20
N SER A 730 -18.53 -27.00 -15.19
CA SER A 730 -18.12 -28.33 -15.65
C SER A 730 -16.74 -28.27 -16.31
N GLY A 731 -15.90 -29.26 -16.04
CA GLY A 731 -14.61 -29.47 -16.65
C GLY A 731 -14.23 -30.95 -16.62
N THR A 732 -13.43 -31.38 -17.60
CA THR A 732 -12.99 -32.79 -17.75
C THR A 732 -11.56 -32.98 -17.28
N ASP A 733 -10.81 -31.91 -17.10
CA ASP A 733 -9.38 -31.95 -16.86
C ASP A 733 -9.06 -31.86 -15.37
N SER A 734 -7.90 -32.37 -14.99
CA SER A 734 -7.30 -32.18 -13.69
C SER A 734 -6.14 -31.21 -13.81
N GLY A 735 -5.96 -30.37 -12.80
CA GLY A 735 -4.86 -29.41 -12.75
C GLY A 735 -5.15 -28.20 -11.91
N VAL A 736 -4.29 -27.21 -12.03
CA VAL A 736 -4.42 -25.92 -11.35
C VAL A 736 -5.40 -25.03 -12.10
N ALA A 737 -6.40 -24.49 -11.40
CA ALA A 737 -7.16 -23.35 -11.90
C ALA A 737 -6.28 -22.11 -11.77
N PHE A 738 -5.76 -21.63 -12.90
CA PHE A 738 -4.63 -20.70 -12.91
C PHE A 738 -5.04 -19.27 -13.20
N PHE A 739 -4.52 -18.34 -12.38
CA PHE A 739 -4.60 -16.90 -12.53
C PHE A 739 -6.05 -16.39 -12.64
N LEU A 740 -6.90 -16.88 -11.72
CA LEU A 740 -8.30 -16.51 -11.61
C LEU A 740 -8.45 -15.08 -11.11
N HIS A 741 -9.36 -14.31 -11.73
CA HIS A 741 -9.66 -12.96 -11.30
C HIS A 741 -11.12 -12.60 -11.47
N PHE A 742 -11.62 -11.76 -10.59
CA PHE A 742 -12.96 -11.20 -10.61
C PHE A 742 -12.98 -9.81 -11.25
N SER A 743 -14.09 -9.51 -11.91
CA SER A 743 -14.48 -8.17 -12.34
C SER A 743 -15.96 -7.95 -12.10
N VAL A 744 -16.39 -6.70 -11.96
CA VAL A 744 -17.80 -6.35 -11.73
C VAL A 744 -18.31 -5.51 -12.89
N HIS A 745 -19.50 -5.86 -13.41
CA HIS A 745 -20.08 -5.23 -14.60
C HIS A 745 -21.57 -4.91 -14.40
N THR A 746 -22.10 -3.96 -15.18
CA THR A 746 -23.54 -3.77 -15.37
C THR A 746 -24.07 -4.82 -16.35
N SER A 747 -25.39 -5.08 -16.31
CA SER A 747 -26.02 -6.11 -17.17
C SER A 747 -26.18 -5.71 -18.64
N GLU A 748 -25.96 -4.47 -19.00
CA GLU A 748 -26.14 -3.97 -20.34
C GLU A 748 -24.93 -4.24 -21.23
N SER A 749 -25.04 -5.21 -22.12
CA SER A 749 -24.17 -5.33 -23.29
C SER A 749 -24.93 -4.73 -24.49
N SER A 750 -24.64 -3.51 -24.86
CA SER A 750 -25.09 -3.02 -26.15
C SER A 750 -24.13 -3.55 -27.23
N THR A 751 -24.64 -4.31 -28.17
CA THR A 751 -23.89 -4.86 -29.30
C THR A 751 -23.98 -4.00 -30.54
N ASP A 752 -24.53 -2.80 -30.47
CA ASP A 752 -24.76 -1.93 -31.61
C ASP A 752 -23.89 -0.67 -31.54
N GLY A 753 -22.77 -0.67 -32.29
CA GLY A 753 -22.00 0.53 -32.56
C GLY A 753 -20.49 0.33 -32.62
N GLU A 754 -19.81 1.19 -33.36
CA GLU A 754 -18.35 1.26 -33.50
C GLU A 754 -17.63 1.75 -32.22
N GLU A 755 -18.37 2.13 -31.16
CA GLU A 755 -17.80 2.59 -29.90
C GLU A 755 -17.73 1.48 -28.86
N TYR A 756 -16.56 1.36 -28.21
CA TYR A 756 -16.35 0.44 -27.08
C TYR A 756 -17.18 0.92 -25.89
N ASN A 757 -18.12 0.07 -25.43
CA ASN A 757 -18.90 0.34 -24.23
C ASN A 757 -18.27 -0.36 -23.02
N ASP A 758 -17.68 0.42 -22.10
CA ASP A 758 -17.13 -0.09 -20.86
C ASP A 758 -18.25 -0.35 -19.84
N THR A 759 -18.58 -1.61 -19.64
CA THR A 759 -19.61 -2.04 -18.67
C THR A 759 -19.10 -2.23 -17.24
N ARG A 760 -17.81 -2.01 -16.97
CA ARG A 760 -17.24 -2.19 -15.63
C ARG A 760 -17.85 -1.22 -14.63
N ILE A 761 -18.07 -1.72 -13.41
CA ILE A 761 -18.37 -0.90 -12.24
C ILE A 761 -17.05 -0.69 -11.51
N LEU A 762 -16.60 0.55 -11.40
CA LEU A 762 -15.35 0.94 -10.75
C LEU A 762 -15.59 2.12 -9.79
N PRO A 763 -14.83 2.23 -8.70
CA PRO A 763 -13.86 1.27 -8.16
C PRO A 763 -14.50 0.07 -7.47
N VAL A 764 -13.76 -1.05 -7.44
CA VAL A 764 -14.12 -2.26 -6.67
C VAL A 764 -13.01 -2.57 -5.68
N HIS A 765 -13.37 -3.00 -4.48
CA HIS A 765 -12.42 -3.52 -3.49
C HIS A 765 -12.56 -5.04 -3.41
N TYR A 766 -11.46 -5.75 -3.67
CA TYR A 766 -11.36 -7.20 -3.52
C TYR A 766 -10.42 -7.54 -2.36
N SER A 767 -10.79 -8.49 -1.51
CA SER A 767 -9.89 -9.00 -0.47
C SER A 767 -8.69 -9.76 -1.05
N ASP A 768 -8.85 -10.36 -2.24
CA ASP A 768 -7.79 -10.93 -3.08
C ASP A 768 -8.27 -11.02 -4.54
N ASN A 769 -7.33 -11.10 -5.49
CA ASN A 769 -7.62 -11.29 -6.91
C ASN A 769 -6.38 -11.82 -7.62
N TYR A 770 -6.50 -12.28 -8.88
CA TYR A 770 -5.40 -12.90 -9.64
C TYR A 770 -4.75 -14.08 -8.90
N PHE A 771 -5.57 -14.95 -8.34
CA PHE A 771 -5.17 -16.12 -7.55
C PHE A 771 -5.23 -17.43 -8.36
N SER A 772 -4.63 -18.49 -7.83
CA SER A 772 -4.64 -19.82 -8.45
C SER A 772 -4.98 -20.87 -7.42
N LEU A 773 -5.69 -21.93 -7.80
CA LEU A 773 -6.14 -23.00 -6.92
C LEU A 773 -5.62 -24.35 -7.39
N THR A 774 -4.90 -25.06 -6.52
CA THR A 774 -4.52 -26.45 -6.75
C THR A 774 -5.73 -27.40 -6.59
N PRO A 775 -5.69 -28.63 -7.12
CA PRO A 775 -6.78 -29.57 -6.98
C PRO A 775 -7.25 -29.76 -5.52
N GLY A 776 -8.55 -29.56 -5.28
CA GLY A 776 -9.17 -29.66 -3.94
C GLY A 776 -8.91 -28.45 -3.04
N GLU A 777 -8.36 -27.37 -3.55
CA GLU A 777 -8.16 -26.11 -2.80
C GLU A 777 -9.34 -25.18 -3.04
N ASN A 778 -9.70 -24.38 -2.02
CA ASN A 778 -10.69 -23.33 -2.13
C ASN A 778 -10.15 -21.98 -1.61
N MET A 779 -10.77 -20.90 -2.08
CA MET A 779 -10.47 -19.54 -1.62
C MET A 779 -11.76 -18.72 -1.56
N ALA A 780 -11.91 -17.95 -0.48
CA ALA A 780 -12.98 -16.98 -0.34
C ALA A 780 -12.45 -15.56 -0.64
N VAL A 781 -13.18 -14.82 -1.47
CA VAL A 781 -12.88 -13.43 -1.82
C VAL A 781 -14.08 -12.56 -1.45
N ASP A 782 -13.84 -11.55 -0.64
CA ASP A 782 -14.83 -10.52 -0.32
C ASP A 782 -14.69 -9.38 -1.33
N ILE A 783 -15.81 -9.01 -1.97
CA ILE A 783 -15.92 -8.00 -3.02
C ILE A 783 -16.86 -6.92 -2.54
N SER A 784 -16.46 -5.65 -2.62
CA SER A 784 -17.35 -4.53 -2.27
C SER A 784 -17.26 -3.40 -3.29
N PHE A 785 -18.41 -2.85 -3.67
CA PHE A 785 -18.54 -1.79 -4.66
C PHE A 785 -19.82 -1.01 -4.50
N GLU A 786 -19.93 0.13 -5.19
CA GLU A 786 -21.17 0.89 -5.32
C GLU A 786 -21.66 0.78 -6.76
N ALA A 787 -22.85 0.20 -6.94
CA ALA A 787 -23.47 0.08 -8.25
C ALA A 787 -24.26 1.37 -8.61
N PRO A 788 -24.33 1.76 -9.89
CA PRO A 788 -25.23 2.79 -10.33
C PRO A 788 -26.68 2.48 -9.96
N GLN A 789 -27.46 3.50 -9.59
CA GLN A 789 -28.85 3.31 -9.18
C GLN A 789 -29.67 2.71 -10.33
N GLY A 790 -30.40 1.63 -10.03
CA GLY A 790 -31.24 0.92 -11.01
C GLY A 790 -30.49 -0.03 -11.93
N SER A 791 -29.16 -0.17 -11.79
CA SER A 791 -28.41 -1.19 -12.52
C SER A 791 -28.57 -2.58 -11.90
N SER A 792 -28.34 -3.62 -12.70
CA SER A 792 -28.29 -5.03 -12.26
C SER A 792 -26.85 -5.50 -12.35
N PRO A 793 -26.06 -5.40 -11.28
CA PRO A 793 -24.64 -5.78 -11.33
C PRO A 793 -24.45 -7.29 -11.44
N ARG A 794 -23.35 -7.68 -12.07
CA ARG A 794 -22.88 -9.06 -12.17
C ARG A 794 -21.41 -9.15 -11.82
N VAL A 795 -21.03 -10.17 -11.06
CA VAL A 795 -19.62 -10.53 -10.81
C VAL A 795 -19.22 -11.59 -11.81
N VAL A 796 -18.15 -11.36 -12.54
CA VAL A 796 -17.58 -12.24 -13.56
C VAL A 796 -16.27 -12.82 -13.05
N LEU A 797 -16.09 -14.14 -13.16
CA LEU A 797 -14.84 -14.84 -12.89
C LEU A 797 -14.19 -15.26 -14.21
N ARG A 798 -12.95 -14.86 -14.41
CA ARG A 798 -12.09 -15.26 -15.54
C ARG A 798 -10.78 -15.83 -15.01
N GLY A 799 -9.99 -16.42 -15.88
CA GLY A 799 -8.64 -16.89 -15.56
C GLY A 799 -7.93 -17.41 -16.78
N TRP A 800 -6.64 -17.69 -16.67
CA TRP A 800 -5.80 -18.16 -17.77
C TRP A 800 -6.36 -19.37 -18.50
N ASN A 801 -6.95 -20.32 -17.78
CA ASN A 801 -7.62 -21.49 -18.31
C ASN A 801 -9.13 -21.51 -18.01
N HIS A 802 -9.72 -20.31 -17.82
CA HIS A 802 -11.14 -20.09 -17.62
C HIS A 802 -11.60 -18.90 -18.46
N HIS A 803 -12.03 -19.16 -19.70
CA HIS A 803 -12.48 -18.12 -20.64
C HIS A 803 -14.00 -17.92 -20.68
N LEU A 804 -14.72 -18.65 -19.85
CA LEU A 804 -16.16 -18.54 -19.80
C LEU A 804 -16.55 -17.37 -18.88
N ASP A 805 -17.37 -16.46 -19.41
CA ASP A 805 -18.00 -15.38 -18.63
C ASP A 805 -19.02 -15.97 -17.65
N HIS A 806 -18.54 -16.72 -16.65
CA HIS A 806 -19.39 -17.20 -15.57
C HIS A 806 -19.77 -16.03 -14.70
N ALA A 807 -20.94 -15.43 -15.01
CA ALA A 807 -21.49 -14.33 -14.26
C ALA A 807 -22.41 -14.84 -13.17
N VAL A 808 -22.16 -14.43 -11.94
CA VAL A 808 -23.16 -14.52 -10.87
C VAL A 808 -23.94 -13.20 -10.91
N MET A 809 -25.22 -13.28 -11.30
CA MET A 809 -26.15 -12.15 -11.19
C MET A 809 -26.39 -11.82 -9.71
N ILE A 810 -26.27 -10.57 -9.34
CA ILE A 810 -26.39 -10.10 -7.95
C ILE A 810 -27.73 -9.46 -7.73
#